data_5ce59da08afa09f68fd159e2f8bb01e0
#
_entry.id   5ce59da08afa09f68fd159e2f8bb01e0
#
_cell.length_a   1.000
_cell.length_b   1.000
_cell.length_c   1.000
_cell.angle_alpha   90.00
_cell.angle_beta   90.00
_cell.angle_gamma   90.00
#
_symmetry.space_group_name_H-M   'P 1'
#
loop_
_entity.id
_entity.type
_entity.pdbx_description
1 polymer ?
#
loop_
_entity_poly.entity_id
_entity_poly.type
_entity_poly.pdbx_seq_one_letter_code
_entity_poly.pdbx_strand_id
1 'polypeptide(L)'
;LKPSRRSHRKGSEVDAIAEGSELLREIPEELAIIPINDAVVFPYMLIPLILTDTNLIRLVDEALAGSKIIGVFTQVNKDVQTPGPDDVYRTGCALLIQKMARFPDGHVRIIGQGLARISIRQFTDELPFMRARITVLSEEDPKDDRTKALMRNVVSAFFMIVDSSGSYPEETKGIVSSIRSAGRLADMLTANLAMEIADKQKVLEILDPVKRLGFIYEFITGELEIVKIGEKIKRDVRKEMDKEQREYFLRQQIRAIQKELGEEDVGLEMDELKERIDGAAMPATAREAALKEWGRLRKMSANSAEYIVVRTYLDWFLELPWERSTLDILDIERARRVLDADHYDLDQVKERIIEFLSVKKLKKSLKGSILCFVGPPGVGKTSLGKSIASALGRNFVRMSLGGIKDEAEIRGHRRTYIGALPGKIIQGIRTAGSNNPVFMLDEIDKLGNDYRGDPASALLEVLDPEQNNSFEDHYINIPFDLSRVMFITTANVRDTIPAPLLDRMEMLELPGYITYEKTRIAKRFLIPRQLSETGVPARKLLFTNEAIVRIVERYTREAGVRNLERRIAAIARKSARKIVERRKGPFRITGGNLKKWLGPEEYPEEEMRPVPAVGVSTGMARSAAGGTILFIEAITVKGSGKLKLTGSLGEVMKESAEAALSFVKSRYAVEGAESPFFDVYDIHLHVPSGAVPKDGPSAGVAIAAALASLALNRKVRNEVAMTGEVTLTGKVLPVGAIKEKVIAANRAGIREIILPRLNEKDLEEIPERIMKGMRFRFIDRVDEGISLALVAANARRASRQRRRYGRT
;
A
#
# COMPACT_ATOMS: atom_id res chain seq x y z
N LEU A 1 -4.55 39.55 35.25
CA LEU A 1 -4.90 38.26 35.86
C LEU A 1 -3.76 37.27 35.61
N LYS A 2 -2.98 37.00 36.66
CA LYS A 2 -1.87 36.01 36.65
C LYS A 2 -2.43 34.59 36.67
N PRO A 3 -1.90 33.62 35.93
CA PRO A 3 -2.12 32.24 36.23
C PRO A 3 -1.03 31.67 37.11
N SER A 4 -1.45 30.89 38.08
CA SER A 4 -0.71 30.19 39.12
C SER A 4 0.32 29.17 38.57
N ARG A 5 1.51 29.18 39.15
CA ARG A 5 2.51 28.12 39.07
C ARG A 5 1.96 26.85 39.74
N ARG A 6 1.81 25.76 39.01
CA ARG A 6 1.74 24.40 39.59
C ARG A 6 3.08 23.72 39.38
N SER A 7 3.64 23.36 40.54
CA SER A 7 4.79 22.46 40.67
C SER A 7 4.42 21.06 40.21
N HIS A 8 5.07 20.56 39.17
CA HIS A 8 5.12 19.11 38.91
C HIS A 8 6.52 18.76 38.42
N ARG A 9 7.15 17.84 39.10
CA ARG A 9 8.16 16.85 38.71
C ARG A 9 9.27 16.66 39.78
N LYS A 10 9.00 15.73 40.66
CA LYS A 10 10.02 14.96 41.40
C LYS A 10 9.57 13.50 41.60
N GLY A 11 8.78 12.94 40.71
CA GLY A 11 8.28 11.55 40.81
C GLY A 11 8.80 10.55 39.77
N SER A 12 9.33 11.00 38.62
CA SER A 12 9.57 10.12 37.50
C SER A 12 10.94 9.38 37.45
N GLU A 13 11.91 9.75 38.26
CA GLU A 13 13.22 9.06 38.27
C GLU A 13 13.31 7.94 39.30
N VAL A 14 12.56 8.03 40.39
CA VAL A 14 12.52 6.99 41.44
C VAL A 14 11.68 5.80 40.97
N ASP A 15 10.60 6.06 40.25
CA ASP A 15 9.71 5.01 39.73
C ASP A 15 10.39 4.22 38.57
N ALA A 16 11.14 4.87 37.71
CA ALA A 16 11.87 4.19 36.63
C ALA A 16 13.06 3.33 37.10
N ILE A 17 13.68 3.68 38.23
CA ILE A 17 14.74 2.87 38.88
C ILE A 17 14.15 1.66 39.62
N ALA A 18 12.95 1.80 40.16
CA ALA A 18 12.25 0.70 40.86
C ALA A 18 11.72 -0.33 39.84
N GLU A 19 11.13 0.11 38.75
CA GLU A 19 10.68 -0.78 37.66
C GLU A 19 11.86 -1.53 37.00
N GLY A 20 13.02 -0.86 36.80
CA GLY A 20 14.20 -1.52 36.23
C GLY A 20 14.78 -2.61 37.12
N SER A 21 14.70 -2.47 38.47
CA SER A 21 15.24 -3.47 39.40
C SER A 21 14.31 -4.68 39.60
N GLU A 22 13.01 -4.54 39.39
CA GLU A 22 12.05 -5.67 39.40
C GLU A 22 12.20 -6.49 38.10
N LEU A 23 12.30 -5.87 36.97
CA LEU A 23 12.47 -6.53 35.64
C LEU A 23 13.79 -7.34 35.53
N LEU A 24 14.86 -6.92 36.21
CA LEU A 24 16.11 -7.69 36.25
C LEU A 24 16.00 -9.02 37.02
N ARG A 25 15.03 -9.16 37.97
CA ARG A 25 14.76 -10.40 38.69
C ARG A 25 13.88 -11.37 37.88
N GLU A 26 13.28 -10.95 36.83
CA GLU A 26 12.38 -11.73 35.96
C GLU A 26 13.08 -12.36 34.75
N ILE A 27 14.40 -12.12 34.54
CA ILE A 27 15.12 -12.74 33.42
C ILE A 27 15.32 -14.23 33.72
N PRO A 28 14.74 -15.13 32.90
CA PRO A 28 14.91 -16.58 33.07
C PRO A 28 16.37 -17.01 32.92
N GLU A 29 16.75 -18.06 33.61
CA GLU A 29 18.09 -18.65 33.48
C GLU A 29 18.35 -19.26 32.10
N GLU A 30 17.29 -19.62 31.39
CA GLU A 30 17.33 -20.14 30.02
C GLU A 30 16.54 -19.24 29.09
N LEU A 31 17.17 -18.79 28.01
CA LEU A 31 16.58 -17.93 27.00
C LEU A 31 16.70 -18.53 25.61
N ALA A 32 15.70 -18.26 24.79
CA ALA A 32 15.77 -18.46 23.35
C ALA A 32 16.64 -17.37 22.73
N ILE A 33 17.52 -17.75 21.80
CA ILE A 33 18.58 -16.89 21.25
C ILE A 33 18.24 -16.45 19.83
N ILE A 34 18.24 -15.14 19.61
CA ILE A 34 18.18 -14.56 18.25
C ILE A 34 19.57 -14.04 17.86
N PRO A 35 20.20 -14.66 16.85
CA PRO A 35 21.42 -14.12 16.27
C PRO A 35 21.12 -12.94 15.35
N ILE A 36 21.89 -11.86 15.43
CA ILE A 36 21.80 -10.68 14.56
C ILE A 36 23.16 -10.35 13.96
N ASN A 37 23.19 -9.91 12.71
CA ASN A 37 24.43 -9.69 11.95
C ASN A 37 24.74 -8.23 11.62
N ASP A 38 23.80 -7.32 11.86
CA ASP A 38 23.85 -5.92 11.43
C ASP A 38 23.88 -4.90 12.60
N ALA A 39 23.75 -5.37 13.83
CA ALA A 39 23.72 -4.51 15.00
C ALA A 39 24.26 -5.20 16.26
N VAL A 40 24.57 -4.38 17.28
CA VAL A 40 24.83 -4.83 18.66
C VAL A 40 23.79 -4.20 19.56
N VAL A 41 23.13 -5.00 20.38
CA VAL A 41 22.08 -4.52 21.29
C VAL A 41 22.67 -4.20 22.66
N PHE A 42 22.43 -2.99 23.13
CA PHE A 42 22.86 -2.54 24.47
C PHE A 42 21.66 -2.46 25.44
N PRO A 43 21.90 -2.54 26.73
CA PRO A 43 20.87 -2.27 27.72
C PRO A 43 20.21 -0.91 27.52
N TYR A 44 18.90 -0.82 27.77
CA TYR A 44 18.04 0.36 27.61
C TYR A 44 17.84 0.83 26.15
N MET A 45 18.46 0.18 25.19
CA MET A 45 18.26 0.48 23.75
C MET A 45 16.91 -0.06 23.28
N LEU A 46 16.18 0.75 22.51
CA LEU A 46 15.01 0.32 21.73
C LEU A 46 15.45 -0.04 20.33
N ILE A 47 15.22 -1.28 19.93
CA ILE A 47 15.61 -1.76 18.61
C ILE A 47 14.44 -2.42 17.90
N PRO A 48 14.17 -2.07 16.63
CA PRO A 48 13.29 -2.81 15.77
C PRO A 48 14.07 -3.97 15.12
N LEU A 49 13.56 -5.19 15.23
CA LEU A 49 14.09 -6.38 14.55
C LEU A 49 13.07 -6.89 13.56
N ILE A 50 13.53 -7.23 12.35
CA ILE A 50 12.70 -7.81 11.30
C ILE A 50 13.11 -9.27 11.14
N LEU A 51 12.17 -10.16 11.36
CA LEU A 51 12.37 -11.60 11.30
C LEU A 51 11.70 -12.17 10.05
N THR A 52 12.50 -12.86 9.28
CA THR A 52 12.09 -13.52 8.03
C THR A 52 12.11 -15.04 8.13
N ASP A 53 12.90 -15.57 9.06
CA ASP A 53 13.03 -16.99 9.31
C ASP A 53 11.85 -17.53 10.12
N THR A 54 11.26 -18.63 9.65
CA THR A 54 10.09 -19.25 10.28
C THR A 54 10.39 -19.77 11.70
N ASN A 55 11.63 -20.24 11.96
CA ASN A 55 12.02 -20.72 13.27
C ASN A 55 12.18 -19.58 14.27
N LEU A 56 12.75 -18.46 13.83
CA LEU A 56 12.85 -17.25 14.66
C LEU A 56 11.48 -16.62 14.94
N ILE A 57 10.54 -16.72 14.01
CA ILE A 57 9.15 -16.29 14.23
C ILE A 57 8.48 -17.17 15.31
N ARG A 58 8.67 -18.49 15.24
CA ARG A 58 8.18 -19.42 16.28
C ARG A 58 8.80 -19.16 17.64
N LEU A 59 10.10 -18.84 17.69
CA LEU A 59 10.80 -18.44 18.89
C LEU A 59 10.11 -17.23 19.54
N VAL A 60 9.82 -16.20 18.76
CA VAL A 60 9.15 -15.00 19.27
C VAL A 60 7.73 -15.28 19.76
N ASP A 61 6.98 -16.14 19.06
CA ASP A 61 5.64 -16.54 19.49
C ASP A 61 5.68 -17.26 20.83
N GLU A 62 6.66 -18.15 21.02
CA GLU A 62 6.86 -18.86 22.28
C GLU A 62 7.30 -17.92 23.41
N ALA A 63 8.22 -17.02 23.14
CA ALA A 63 8.66 -16.01 24.10
C ALA A 63 7.50 -15.11 24.56
N LEU A 64 6.61 -14.72 23.63
CA LEU A 64 5.42 -13.90 23.94
C LEU A 64 4.40 -14.63 24.79
N ALA A 65 4.31 -15.95 24.69
CA ALA A 65 3.46 -16.77 25.55
C ALA A 65 4.03 -16.95 26.97
N GLY A 66 5.33 -16.65 27.14
CA GLY A 66 6.05 -16.78 28.42
C GLY A 66 6.49 -15.43 29.00
N SER A 67 7.78 -15.31 29.29
CA SER A 67 8.41 -14.15 29.94
C SER A 67 8.48 -12.90 29.06
N LYS A 68 8.26 -13.00 27.75
CA LYS A 68 8.48 -11.99 26.70
C LYS A 68 9.93 -11.54 26.57
N ILE A 69 10.86 -12.28 27.17
CA ILE A 69 12.28 -11.97 27.16
C ILE A 69 13.00 -12.98 26.27
N ILE A 70 13.88 -12.48 25.40
CA ILE A 70 14.73 -13.26 24.51
C ILE A 70 16.19 -12.82 24.67
N GLY A 71 17.13 -13.70 24.32
CA GLY A 71 18.54 -13.35 24.22
C GLY A 71 18.88 -12.90 22.82
N VAL A 72 19.50 -11.72 22.66
CA VAL A 72 19.97 -11.24 21.36
C VAL A 72 21.48 -11.20 21.38
N PHE A 73 22.10 -11.87 20.42
CA PHE A 73 23.55 -12.02 20.30
C PHE A 73 24.00 -11.66 18.88
N THR A 74 25.12 -10.96 18.80
CA THR A 74 25.70 -10.58 17.50
C THR A 74 26.43 -11.76 16.90
N GLN A 75 26.35 -11.94 15.57
CA GLN A 75 27.11 -12.96 14.84
C GLN A 75 28.59 -12.54 14.70
N VAL A 76 29.47 -13.52 14.79
CA VAL A 76 30.91 -13.32 14.58
C VAL A 76 31.22 -13.07 13.10
N ASN A 77 30.55 -13.82 12.22
CA ASN A 77 30.70 -13.66 10.78
C ASN A 77 29.33 -13.32 10.14
N LYS A 78 29.26 -12.20 9.45
CA LYS A 78 28.03 -11.65 8.83
C LYS A 78 27.48 -12.51 7.69
N ASP A 79 28.32 -13.32 7.04
CA ASP A 79 27.98 -14.06 5.82
C ASP A 79 27.29 -15.40 6.09
N VAL A 80 27.20 -15.82 7.35
CA VAL A 80 26.54 -17.07 7.74
C VAL A 80 25.03 -16.89 7.78
N GLN A 81 24.30 -17.55 6.89
CA GLN A 81 22.83 -17.42 6.81
C GLN A 81 22.10 -18.20 7.91
N THR A 82 22.67 -19.31 8.36
CA THR A 82 22.12 -20.14 9.47
C THR A 82 23.19 -20.30 10.54
N PRO A 83 23.33 -19.31 11.44
CA PRO A 83 24.38 -19.33 12.46
C PRO A 83 24.11 -20.40 13.50
N GLY A 84 25.17 -21.16 13.82
CA GLY A 84 25.22 -22.13 14.91
C GLY A 84 25.80 -21.54 16.21
N PRO A 85 25.98 -22.38 17.24
CA PRO A 85 26.52 -21.98 18.54
C PRO A 85 27.89 -21.30 18.53
N ASP A 86 28.74 -21.62 17.55
CA ASP A 86 30.08 -21.07 17.41
C ASP A 86 30.12 -19.79 16.55
N ASP A 87 29.02 -19.48 15.88
CA ASP A 87 28.91 -18.31 15.00
C ASP A 87 28.40 -17.05 15.72
N VAL A 88 28.15 -17.11 17.02
CA VAL A 88 27.68 -15.99 17.82
C VAL A 88 28.64 -15.63 18.95
N TYR A 89 28.75 -14.34 19.24
CA TYR A 89 29.52 -13.89 20.40
C TYR A 89 28.92 -14.42 21.69
N ARG A 90 29.77 -14.63 22.71
CA ARG A 90 29.33 -15.18 24.01
C ARG A 90 28.65 -14.17 24.90
N THR A 91 28.80 -12.90 24.62
CA THR A 91 28.15 -11.79 25.34
C THR A 91 27.11 -11.14 24.45
N GLY A 92 25.90 -10.96 24.96
CA GLY A 92 24.77 -10.35 24.28
C GLY A 92 23.91 -9.55 25.25
N CYS A 93 22.68 -9.30 24.86
CA CYS A 93 21.71 -8.55 25.65
C CYS A 93 20.40 -9.31 25.77
N ALA A 94 19.81 -9.35 26.98
CA ALA A 94 18.44 -9.76 27.19
C ALA A 94 17.50 -8.67 26.66
N LEU A 95 16.55 -9.03 25.80
CA LEU A 95 15.62 -8.13 25.14
C LEU A 95 14.20 -8.43 25.55
N LEU A 96 13.48 -7.43 26.04
CA LEU A 96 12.06 -7.49 26.33
C LEU A 96 11.27 -7.09 25.07
N ILE A 97 10.42 -7.95 24.57
CA ILE A 97 9.54 -7.67 23.44
C ILE A 97 8.40 -6.77 23.92
N GLN A 98 8.38 -5.52 23.45
CA GLN A 98 7.35 -4.54 23.78
C GLN A 98 6.18 -4.55 22.79
N LYS A 99 6.47 -4.68 21.49
CA LYS A 99 5.46 -4.68 20.42
C LYS A 99 5.85 -5.67 19.34
N MET A 100 4.85 -6.29 18.74
CA MET A 100 5.00 -7.15 17.57
C MET A 100 3.96 -6.78 16.50
N ALA A 101 4.37 -6.76 15.26
CA ALA A 101 3.49 -6.60 14.10
C ALA A 101 3.80 -7.68 13.05
N ARG A 102 2.76 -8.31 12.52
CA ARG A 102 2.87 -9.29 11.42
C ARG A 102 2.45 -8.63 10.12
N PHE A 103 3.24 -8.80 9.11
CA PHE A 103 2.99 -8.25 7.79
C PHE A 103 2.40 -9.29 6.83
N PRO A 104 1.66 -8.87 5.79
CA PRO A 104 1.03 -9.79 4.84
C PRO A 104 2.01 -10.64 4.01
N ASP A 105 3.27 -10.22 3.94
CA ASP A 105 4.39 -10.92 3.27
C ASP A 105 5.00 -12.05 4.09
N GLY A 106 4.48 -12.27 5.32
CA GLY A 106 4.94 -13.30 6.25
C GLY A 106 6.06 -12.86 7.17
N HIS A 107 6.60 -11.64 7.05
CA HIS A 107 7.61 -11.09 7.95
C HIS A 107 7.00 -10.64 9.28
N VAL A 108 7.79 -10.77 10.34
CA VAL A 108 7.40 -10.30 11.68
C VAL A 108 8.36 -9.19 12.10
N ARG A 109 7.83 -8.06 12.50
CA ARG A 109 8.60 -6.97 13.09
C ARG A 109 8.32 -6.90 14.59
N ILE A 110 9.38 -6.97 15.38
CA ILE A 110 9.31 -6.75 16.81
C ILE A 110 10.02 -5.45 17.18
N ILE A 111 9.53 -4.80 18.20
CA ILE A 111 10.22 -3.70 18.85
C ILE A 111 10.54 -4.20 20.26
N GLY A 112 11.83 -4.32 20.53
CA GLY A 112 12.31 -4.78 21.81
C GLY A 112 13.15 -3.74 22.53
N GLN A 113 13.20 -3.85 23.85
CA GLN A 113 14.04 -3.04 24.73
C GLN A 113 15.10 -3.91 25.39
N GLY A 114 16.36 -3.54 25.26
CA GLY A 114 17.45 -4.18 25.97
C GLY A 114 17.29 -4.00 27.51
N LEU A 115 17.38 -5.10 28.25
CA LEU A 115 17.25 -5.11 29.70
C LEU A 115 18.61 -5.12 30.40
N ALA A 116 19.42 -6.12 30.10
CA ALA A 116 20.69 -6.37 30.78
C ALA A 116 21.66 -7.11 29.85
N ARG A 117 22.95 -6.97 30.11
CA ARG A 117 23.98 -7.81 29.53
C ARG A 117 23.86 -9.22 30.02
N ILE A 118 24.01 -10.17 29.13
CA ILE A 118 23.96 -11.61 29.42
C ILE A 118 25.13 -12.31 28.74
N SER A 119 25.62 -13.34 29.38
CA SER A 119 26.63 -14.24 28.81
C SER A 119 26.09 -15.66 28.71
N ILE A 120 26.37 -16.32 27.59
CA ILE A 120 26.03 -17.73 27.39
C ILE A 120 26.95 -18.60 28.22
N ARG A 121 26.37 -19.42 29.09
CA ARG A 121 27.07 -20.49 29.82
C ARG A 121 27.17 -21.75 28.98
N GLN A 122 26.03 -22.18 28.46
CA GLN A 122 25.93 -23.43 27.73
C GLN A 122 24.69 -23.37 26.84
N PHE A 123 24.79 -23.82 25.59
CA PHE A 123 23.63 -24.04 24.75
C PHE A 123 22.91 -25.32 25.21
N THR A 124 21.58 -25.21 25.27
CA THR A 124 20.71 -26.33 25.68
C THR A 124 20.06 -27.01 24.48
N ASP A 125 19.66 -26.21 23.49
CA ASP A 125 19.05 -26.69 22.25
C ASP A 125 19.57 -25.88 21.06
N GLU A 126 19.65 -26.54 19.89
CA GLU A 126 20.03 -25.91 18.62
C GLU A 126 18.85 -25.85 17.63
N LEU A 127 17.91 -26.80 17.73
CA LEU A 127 16.76 -26.92 16.85
C LEU A 127 15.45 -26.95 17.67
N PRO A 128 14.34 -26.31 17.20
CA PRO A 128 14.19 -25.57 15.94
C PRO A 128 14.84 -24.19 15.96
N PHE A 129 15.31 -23.70 17.08
CA PHE A 129 16.05 -22.46 17.29
C PHE A 129 16.95 -22.62 18.51
N MET A 130 18.00 -21.84 18.60
CA MET A 130 18.99 -21.92 19.68
C MET A 130 18.38 -21.50 21.01
N ARG A 131 18.67 -22.28 22.04
CA ARG A 131 18.43 -21.96 23.44
C ARG A 131 19.73 -22.06 24.24
N ALA A 132 19.87 -21.20 25.23
CA ALA A 132 21.06 -21.26 26.07
C ALA A 132 20.75 -20.90 27.53
N ARG A 133 21.43 -21.53 28.42
CA ARG A 133 21.54 -21.08 29.81
C ARG A 133 22.46 -19.88 29.84
N ILE A 134 21.96 -18.82 30.43
CA ILE A 134 22.64 -17.53 30.46
C ILE A 134 22.99 -17.14 31.90
N THR A 135 23.93 -16.19 31.98
CA THR A 135 24.23 -15.48 33.24
C THR A 135 23.98 -14.01 33.00
N VAL A 136 23.22 -13.39 33.85
CA VAL A 136 23.08 -11.93 33.84
C VAL A 136 24.34 -11.31 34.41
N LEU A 137 24.95 -10.45 33.61
CA LEU A 137 26.16 -9.72 34.01
C LEU A 137 25.77 -8.42 34.70
N SER A 138 25.97 -8.36 36.01
CA SER A 138 25.73 -7.15 36.80
C SER A 138 26.90 -6.19 36.66
N GLU A 139 26.60 -4.92 36.56
CA GLU A 139 27.58 -3.86 36.57
C GLU A 139 27.31 -2.92 37.76
N GLU A 140 28.37 -2.49 38.40
CA GLU A 140 28.31 -1.45 39.45
C GLU A 140 28.70 -0.10 38.81
N ASP A 141 27.82 0.88 38.97
CA ASP A 141 28.04 2.23 38.43
C ASP A 141 28.82 3.09 39.48
N PRO A 142 30.13 3.33 39.25
CA PRO A 142 30.94 4.07 40.24
C PRO A 142 30.48 5.53 40.30
N LYS A 143 30.33 6.04 41.53
CA LYS A 143 29.87 7.42 41.79
C LYS A 143 30.97 8.36 42.18
N ASP A 144 32.25 7.98 41.97
CA ASP A 144 33.41 8.79 42.30
C ASP A 144 33.54 10.04 41.40
N ASP A 145 34.32 11.00 41.83
CA ASP A 145 34.49 12.26 41.09
C ASP A 145 35.35 12.09 39.82
N ARG A 146 36.17 11.04 39.76
CA ARG A 146 36.95 10.70 38.56
C ARG A 146 36.06 10.22 37.44
N THR A 147 35.08 9.37 37.76
CA THR A 147 34.10 8.91 36.79
C THR A 147 33.20 10.05 36.28
N LYS A 148 32.78 10.96 37.18
CA LYS A 148 32.04 12.16 36.78
C LYS A 148 32.82 13.07 35.84
N ALA A 149 34.12 13.23 36.11
CA ALA A 149 35.03 14.03 35.26
C ALA A 149 35.17 13.39 33.87
N LEU A 150 35.34 12.05 33.79
CA LEU A 150 35.41 11.31 32.54
C LEU A 150 34.11 11.43 31.75
N MET A 151 32.95 11.28 32.40
CA MET A 151 31.64 11.49 31.74
C MET A 151 31.54 12.87 31.13
N ARG A 152 31.93 13.93 31.84
CA ARG A 152 31.91 15.29 31.29
C ARG A 152 32.83 15.44 30.08
N ASN A 153 34.03 14.85 30.13
CA ASN A 153 34.98 14.91 29.02
C ASN A 153 34.43 14.18 27.78
N VAL A 154 33.85 13.00 27.97
CA VAL A 154 33.22 12.22 26.89
C VAL A 154 32.05 12.98 26.26
N VAL A 155 31.17 13.56 27.09
CA VAL A 155 30.03 14.38 26.61
C VAL A 155 30.54 15.61 25.84
N SER A 156 31.55 16.31 26.38
CA SER A 156 32.12 17.47 25.69
C SER A 156 32.78 17.10 24.37
N ALA A 157 33.52 15.99 24.33
CA ALA A 157 34.12 15.49 23.10
C ALA A 157 33.07 15.06 22.08
N PHE A 158 31.99 14.41 22.51
CA PHE A 158 30.87 14.07 21.64
C PHE A 158 30.17 15.30 21.07
N PHE A 159 29.97 16.35 21.87
CA PHE A 159 29.39 17.60 21.38
C PHE A 159 30.26 18.25 20.29
N MET A 160 31.60 18.20 20.48
CA MET A 160 32.52 18.70 19.45
C MET A 160 32.42 17.92 18.13
N ILE A 161 32.18 16.60 18.16
CA ILE A 161 31.91 15.81 16.93
C ILE A 161 30.58 16.22 16.30
N VAL A 162 29.53 16.35 17.09
CA VAL A 162 28.20 16.77 16.58
C VAL A 162 28.30 18.13 15.88
N ASP A 163 29.04 19.08 16.50
CA ASP A 163 29.21 20.42 15.93
C ASP A 163 30.12 20.47 14.68
N SER A 164 31.05 19.55 14.57
CA SER A 164 32.08 19.57 13.52
C SER A 164 31.73 18.68 12.33
N SER A 165 31.02 17.57 12.53
CA SER A 165 30.83 16.57 11.48
C SER A 165 29.50 16.71 10.71
N GLY A 166 28.50 17.38 11.30
CA GLY A 166 27.14 17.44 10.74
C GLY A 166 26.45 16.08 10.54
N SER A 167 27.08 14.99 10.99
CA SER A 167 26.62 13.62 10.78
C SER A 167 25.61 13.15 11.84
N TYR A 168 25.46 13.91 12.92
CA TYR A 168 24.60 13.55 14.05
C TYR A 168 23.53 14.62 14.28
N PRO A 169 22.26 14.24 14.57
CA PRO A 169 21.20 15.17 14.89
C PRO A 169 21.49 15.98 16.15
N GLU A 170 21.18 17.28 16.15
CA GLU A 170 21.41 18.14 17.33
C GLU A 170 20.62 17.70 18.57
N GLU A 171 19.45 17.07 18.38
CA GLU A 171 18.61 16.54 19.45
C GLU A 171 19.35 15.50 20.33
N THR A 172 20.34 14.82 19.75
CA THR A 172 21.17 13.83 20.47
C THR A 172 21.92 14.45 21.65
N LYS A 173 22.33 15.73 21.57
CA LYS A 173 22.98 16.47 22.68
C LYS A 173 22.08 16.53 23.91
N GLY A 174 20.78 16.79 23.72
CA GLY A 174 19.80 16.86 24.82
C GLY A 174 19.67 15.54 25.56
N ILE A 175 19.62 14.43 24.82
CA ILE A 175 19.48 13.09 25.39
C ILE A 175 20.77 12.72 26.17
N VAL A 176 21.94 12.89 25.57
CA VAL A 176 23.25 12.60 26.20
C VAL A 176 23.46 13.40 27.48
N SER A 177 23.05 14.67 27.50
CA SER A 177 23.16 15.53 28.69
C SER A 177 22.32 15.09 29.88
N SER A 178 21.24 14.34 29.65
CA SER A 178 20.32 13.90 30.69
C SER A 178 20.80 12.65 31.43
N ILE A 179 21.76 11.90 30.88
CA ILE A 179 22.19 10.61 31.43
C ILE A 179 23.16 10.84 32.60
N ARG A 180 22.88 10.18 33.74
CA ARG A 180 23.61 10.29 35.00
C ARG A 180 24.48 9.08 35.33
N SER A 181 24.24 7.95 34.70
CA SER A 181 24.94 6.69 34.85
C SER A 181 26.10 6.59 33.84
N ALA A 182 27.26 6.21 34.28
CA ALA A 182 28.46 6.07 33.43
C ALA A 182 28.30 4.94 32.42
N GLY A 183 27.77 3.79 32.86
CA GLY A 183 27.50 2.64 32.01
C GLY A 183 26.46 2.96 30.93
N ARG A 184 25.35 3.58 31.34
CA ARG A 184 24.26 3.95 30.41
C ARG A 184 24.71 5.01 29.39
N LEU A 185 25.57 5.95 29.82
CA LEU A 185 26.14 6.95 28.91
C LEU A 185 27.01 6.30 27.85
N ALA A 186 27.89 5.38 28.28
CA ALA A 186 28.74 4.64 27.37
C ALA A 186 27.91 3.83 26.34
N ASP A 187 26.92 3.11 26.77
CA ASP A 187 26.08 2.28 25.91
C ASP A 187 25.32 3.12 24.88
N MET A 188 24.73 4.23 25.34
CA MET A 188 24.03 5.14 24.46
C MET A 188 24.92 5.77 23.41
N LEU A 189 26.10 6.20 23.79
CA LEU A 189 27.07 6.78 22.83
C LEU A 189 27.49 5.72 21.81
N THR A 190 27.83 4.50 22.26
CA THR A 190 28.23 3.40 21.37
C THR A 190 27.13 3.03 20.37
N ALA A 191 25.89 3.00 20.81
CA ALA A 191 24.76 2.70 19.94
C ALA A 191 24.63 3.70 18.78
N ASN A 192 24.93 4.98 19.06
CA ASN A 192 24.74 6.07 18.09
C ASN A 192 26.02 6.45 17.31
N LEU A 193 27.21 6.07 17.78
CA LEU A 193 28.45 6.33 17.06
C LEU A 193 28.61 5.42 15.83
N ALA A 194 29.25 5.94 14.78
CA ALA A 194 29.55 5.22 13.55
C ALA A 194 30.77 4.30 13.75
N MET A 195 30.61 3.32 14.65
CA MET A 195 31.62 2.31 14.97
C MET A 195 31.37 1.02 14.20
N GLU A 196 32.40 0.27 13.88
CA GLU A 196 32.26 -1.08 13.36
C GLU A 196 31.59 -2.02 14.37
N ILE A 197 30.87 -3.03 13.89
CA ILE A 197 30.13 -3.98 14.74
C ILE A 197 31.08 -4.68 15.72
N ALA A 198 32.27 -5.05 15.25
CA ALA A 198 33.27 -5.68 16.10
C ALA A 198 33.72 -4.80 17.29
N ASP A 199 33.82 -3.48 17.07
CA ASP A 199 34.20 -2.56 18.15
C ASP A 199 33.01 -2.27 19.06
N LYS A 200 31.79 -2.17 18.55
CA LYS A 200 30.58 -2.12 19.37
C LYS A 200 30.45 -3.36 20.25
N GLN A 201 30.76 -4.54 19.72
CA GLN A 201 30.75 -5.78 20.49
C GLN A 201 31.79 -5.79 21.61
N LYS A 202 33.02 -5.31 21.35
CA LYS A 202 34.03 -5.11 22.39
C LYS A 202 33.51 -4.24 23.53
N VAL A 203 32.84 -3.14 23.22
CA VAL A 203 32.22 -2.27 24.22
C VAL A 203 31.14 -2.99 25.02
N LEU A 204 30.33 -3.84 24.40
CA LEU A 204 29.33 -4.67 25.09
C LEU A 204 29.98 -5.65 26.07
N GLU A 205 31.15 -6.19 25.75
CA GLU A 205 31.91 -7.14 26.58
C GLU A 205 32.62 -6.50 27.75
N ILE A 206 32.91 -5.20 27.71
CA ILE A 206 33.56 -4.47 28.81
C ILE A 206 32.52 -4.23 29.92
N LEU A 207 32.62 -4.95 31.04
CA LEU A 207 31.70 -4.83 32.17
C LEU A 207 31.96 -3.57 33.02
N ASP A 208 33.20 -3.14 33.13
CA ASP A 208 33.58 -1.95 33.88
C ASP A 208 33.13 -0.67 33.14
N PRO A 209 32.19 0.11 33.71
CA PRO A 209 31.68 1.32 33.04
C PRO A 209 32.74 2.38 32.79
N VAL A 210 33.78 2.46 33.65
CA VAL A 210 34.87 3.46 33.50
C VAL A 210 35.77 3.09 32.34
N LYS A 211 36.13 1.82 32.21
CA LYS A 211 36.90 1.34 31.07
C LYS A 211 36.15 1.51 29.77
N ARG A 212 34.83 1.25 29.81
CA ARG A 212 33.95 1.40 28.66
C ARG A 212 33.90 2.86 28.18
N LEU A 213 33.73 3.81 29.11
CA LEU A 213 33.78 5.22 28.80
C LEU A 213 35.18 5.67 28.31
N GLY A 214 36.24 5.08 28.85
CA GLY A 214 37.61 5.33 28.40
C GLY A 214 37.80 4.92 26.94
N PHE A 215 37.34 3.72 26.58
CA PHE A 215 37.39 3.23 25.21
C PHE A 215 36.63 4.14 24.22
N ILE A 216 35.44 4.59 24.63
CA ILE A 216 34.63 5.51 23.82
C ILE A 216 35.29 6.88 23.71
N TYR A 217 35.92 7.35 24.78
CA TYR A 217 36.66 8.62 24.77
C TYR A 217 37.85 8.61 23.79
N GLU A 218 38.61 7.50 23.78
CA GLU A 218 39.70 7.29 22.80
C GLU A 218 39.16 7.26 21.36
N PHE A 219 38.06 6.57 21.13
CA PHE A 219 37.43 6.51 19.81
C PHE A 219 36.98 7.92 19.35
N ILE A 220 36.26 8.63 20.19
CA ILE A 220 35.74 9.99 19.89
C ILE A 220 36.90 10.96 19.63
N THR A 221 37.97 10.86 20.42
CA THR A 221 39.16 11.75 20.25
C THR A 221 39.90 11.44 18.95
N GLY A 222 39.98 10.18 18.54
CA GLY A 222 40.53 9.78 17.26
C GLY A 222 39.75 10.35 16.07
N GLU A 223 38.42 10.24 16.11
CA GLU A 223 37.53 10.84 15.12
C GLU A 223 37.65 12.37 15.05
N LEU A 224 37.76 13.04 16.21
CA LEU A 224 37.98 14.49 16.26
C LEU A 224 39.34 14.93 15.64
N GLU A 225 40.39 14.12 15.77
CA GLU A 225 41.66 14.39 15.12
C GLU A 225 41.54 14.31 13.61
N ILE A 226 40.82 13.30 13.10
CA ILE A 226 40.57 13.15 11.66
C ILE A 226 39.77 14.35 11.11
N VAL A 227 38.76 14.81 11.83
CA VAL A 227 37.98 16.00 11.45
C VAL A 227 38.83 17.26 11.45
N LYS A 228 39.68 17.45 12.47
CA LYS A 228 40.62 18.60 12.58
C LYS A 228 41.67 18.61 11.47
N ILE A 229 42.17 17.44 11.09
CA ILE A 229 43.10 17.30 9.95
C ILE A 229 42.38 17.68 8.65
N GLY A 230 41.14 17.23 8.47
CA GLY A 230 40.30 17.63 7.33
C GLY A 230 40.05 19.14 7.24
N GLU A 231 39.80 19.80 8.37
CA GLU A 231 39.64 21.26 8.44
C GLU A 231 40.98 22.01 8.21
N LYS A 232 42.10 21.44 8.70
CA LYS A 232 43.43 22.01 8.45
C LYS A 232 43.79 21.94 6.97
N ILE A 233 43.52 20.81 6.32
CA ILE A 233 43.69 20.66 4.88
C ILE A 233 42.82 21.66 4.12
N LYS A 234 41.56 21.85 4.50
CA LYS A 234 40.68 22.86 3.91
C LYS A 234 41.19 24.30 4.11
N ARG A 235 41.78 24.59 5.27
CA ARG A 235 42.38 25.91 5.56
C ARG A 235 43.69 26.13 4.80
N ASP A 236 44.52 25.12 4.67
CA ASP A 236 45.80 25.21 3.95
C ASP A 236 45.56 25.33 2.43
N VAL A 237 44.55 24.62 1.90
CA VAL A 237 44.03 24.81 0.51
C VAL A 237 43.50 26.24 0.31
N ARG A 238 42.81 26.80 1.30
CA ARG A 238 42.31 28.20 1.23
C ARG A 238 43.42 29.26 1.29
N LYS A 239 44.52 29.00 1.99
CA LYS A 239 45.70 29.87 2.03
C LYS A 239 46.54 29.83 0.73
N GLU A 240 46.46 28.72 0.01
CA GLU A 240 47.07 28.60 -1.33
C GLU A 240 46.32 29.38 -2.42
N MET A 241 45.03 29.64 -2.21
CA MET A 241 44.20 30.41 -3.15
C MET A 241 44.51 31.92 -3.17
N ASP A 242 45.24 32.48 -2.19
CA ASP A 242 45.64 33.91 -2.17
C ASP A 242 46.88 34.20 -3.02
N LYS A 243 47.29 33.25 -3.90
CA LYS A 243 48.42 33.44 -4.84
C LYS A 243 47.94 33.64 -6.26
N GLU A 244 46.90 34.39 -6.51
CA GLU A 244 46.31 34.62 -7.84
C GLU A 244 47.30 35.19 -8.88
N GLN A 245 48.37 35.82 -8.48
CA GLN A 245 49.36 36.29 -9.46
C GLN A 245 50.36 35.22 -9.91
N ARG A 246 50.60 34.19 -9.10
CA ARG A 246 51.45 33.06 -9.49
C ARG A 246 50.70 32.04 -10.36
N GLU A 247 49.40 31.97 -10.22
CA GLU A 247 48.50 31.11 -10.99
C GLU A 247 48.44 31.48 -12.47
N TYR A 248 48.52 32.75 -12.83
CA TYR A 248 48.45 33.16 -14.22
C TYR A 248 49.65 32.65 -15.04
N PHE A 249 50.83 32.66 -14.44
CA PHE A 249 52.08 32.14 -15.07
C PHE A 249 52.10 30.62 -15.11
N LEU A 250 51.57 29.95 -14.05
CA LEU A 250 51.43 28.51 -13.99
C LEU A 250 50.32 28.00 -14.94
N ARG A 251 49.23 28.73 -15.12
CA ARG A 251 48.20 28.42 -16.08
C ARG A 251 48.67 28.41 -17.54
N GLN A 252 49.63 29.24 -17.89
CA GLN A 252 50.22 29.15 -19.23
C GLN A 252 51.17 27.93 -19.35
N GLN A 253 51.90 27.59 -18.31
CA GLN A 253 52.70 26.37 -18.30
C GLN A 253 51.80 25.10 -18.24
N ILE A 254 50.72 25.12 -17.47
CA ILE A 254 49.75 24.03 -17.39
C ILE A 254 49.05 23.83 -18.75
N ARG A 255 48.70 24.89 -19.46
CA ARG A 255 48.17 24.74 -20.84
C ARG A 255 49.14 24.11 -21.82
N ALA A 256 50.45 24.39 -21.70
CA ALA A 256 51.46 23.74 -22.51
C ALA A 256 51.67 22.27 -22.10
N ILE A 257 51.58 21.94 -20.82
CA ILE A 257 51.68 20.58 -20.29
C ILE A 257 50.37 19.79 -20.54
N GLN A 258 49.19 20.41 -20.46
CA GLN A 258 47.90 19.83 -20.77
C GLN A 258 47.80 19.44 -22.28
N LYS A 259 48.43 20.22 -23.16
CA LYS A 259 48.54 19.91 -24.56
C LYS A 259 49.46 18.71 -24.84
N GLU A 260 50.47 18.47 -23.97
CA GLU A 260 51.35 17.30 -24.03
C GLU A 260 50.79 16.07 -23.33
N LEU A 261 49.81 16.23 -22.39
CA LEU A 261 49.20 15.16 -21.60
C LEU A 261 47.84 14.69 -22.13
N GLY A 262 47.37 15.23 -23.27
CA GLY A 262 46.13 14.73 -23.94
C GLY A 262 44.84 15.26 -23.29
N GLU A 263 44.80 16.36 -22.54
CA GLU A 263 43.61 17.02 -22.00
C GLU A 263 42.86 17.88 -23.08
N GLU A 264 43.10 17.63 -24.34
CA GLU A 264 42.27 18.17 -25.44
C GLU A 264 40.82 17.71 -25.37
N ASP A 265 40.53 16.58 -24.67
CA ASP A 265 39.21 16.00 -24.62
C ASP A 265 38.20 16.87 -23.84
N VAL A 266 38.58 17.56 -22.72
CA VAL A 266 37.63 18.35 -21.93
C VAL A 266 37.23 19.66 -22.61
N GLY A 267 38.09 20.24 -23.39
CA GLY A 267 37.82 21.43 -24.23
C GLY A 267 36.81 21.11 -25.33
N LEU A 268 37.02 20.00 -26.04
CA LEU A 268 36.18 19.48 -27.08
C LEU A 268 34.80 19.10 -26.51
N GLU A 269 34.74 18.43 -25.34
CA GLU A 269 33.49 18.08 -24.68
C GLU A 269 32.66 19.34 -24.30
N MET A 270 33.29 20.41 -23.88
CA MET A 270 32.61 21.67 -23.56
C MET A 270 32.07 22.39 -24.80
N ASP A 271 32.80 22.36 -25.90
CA ASP A 271 32.35 22.95 -27.15
C ASP A 271 31.23 22.10 -27.79
N GLU A 272 31.33 20.77 -27.75
CA GLU A 272 30.24 19.87 -28.17
C GLU A 272 28.97 20.08 -27.30
N LEU A 273 29.13 20.25 -25.99
CA LEU A 273 28.01 20.52 -25.10
C LEU A 273 27.32 21.83 -25.46
N LYS A 274 28.09 22.86 -25.80
CA LYS A 274 27.57 24.14 -26.25
C LYS A 274 26.80 24.03 -27.55
N GLU A 275 27.38 23.35 -28.55
CA GLU A 275 26.70 23.07 -29.82
C GLU A 275 25.38 22.31 -29.61
N ARG A 276 25.36 21.34 -28.71
CA ARG A 276 24.14 20.62 -28.34
C ARG A 276 23.10 21.55 -27.68
N ILE A 277 23.52 22.49 -26.81
CA ILE A 277 22.62 23.50 -26.19
C ILE A 277 22.10 24.47 -27.26
N ASP A 278 22.96 24.95 -28.16
CA ASP A 278 22.57 25.89 -29.20
C ASP A 278 21.65 25.23 -30.25
N GLY A 279 21.88 23.96 -30.55
CA GLY A 279 21.08 23.17 -31.50
C GLY A 279 19.79 22.54 -30.87
N ALA A 280 19.64 22.56 -29.56
CA ALA A 280 18.45 21.99 -28.92
C ALA A 280 17.22 22.88 -29.13
N ALA A 281 16.10 22.23 -29.51
CA ALA A 281 14.80 22.89 -29.61
C ALA A 281 14.22 23.15 -28.21
N MET A 282 14.60 24.28 -27.60
CA MET A 282 14.14 24.69 -26.29
C MET A 282 13.73 26.18 -26.28
N PRO A 283 12.83 26.60 -25.40
CA PRO A 283 12.43 27.99 -25.22
C PRO A 283 13.62 28.91 -24.90
N ALA A 284 13.52 30.18 -25.24
CA ALA A 284 14.59 31.17 -25.02
C ALA A 284 15.02 31.23 -23.55
N THR A 285 14.07 31.19 -22.63
CA THR A 285 14.32 31.17 -21.17
C THR A 285 15.12 29.97 -20.72
N ALA A 286 14.80 28.77 -21.21
CA ALA A 286 15.52 27.55 -20.92
C ALA A 286 16.94 27.55 -21.50
N ARG A 287 17.10 28.05 -22.74
CA ARG A 287 18.40 28.18 -23.40
C ARG A 287 19.31 29.16 -22.66
N GLU A 288 18.78 30.31 -22.26
CA GLU A 288 19.54 31.28 -21.48
C GLU A 288 20.04 30.71 -20.15
N ALA A 289 19.16 29.97 -19.43
CA ALA A 289 19.53 29.29 -18.21
C ALA A 289 20.59 28.20 -18.45
N ALA A 290 20.44 27.40 -19.50
CA ALA A 290 21.41 26.38 -19.87
C ALA A 290 22.79 26.98 -20.22
N LEU A 291 22.82 28.05 -21.00
CA LEU A 291 24.08 28.78 -21.34
C LEU A 291 24.76 29.40 -20.12
N LYS A 292 23.96 29.91 -19.18
CA LYS A 292 24.50 30.45 -17.92
C LYS A 292 25.16 29.36 -17.08
N GLU A 293 24.53 28.19 -16.93
CA GLU A 293 25.12 27.07 -16.20
C GLU A 293 26.27 26.43 -16.96
N TRP A 294 26.24 26.39 -18.31
CA TRP A 294 27.39 25.99 -19.12
C TRP A 294 28.59 26.91 -18.89
N GLY A 295 28.34 28.23 -18.87
CA GLY A 295 29.39 29.22 -18.56
C GLY A 295 29.98 29.07 -17.16
N ARG A 296 29.21 28.56 -16.21
CA ARG A 296 29.64 28.20 -14.86
C ARG A 296 30.44 26.89 -14.88
N LEU A 297 29.95 25.86 -15.57
CA LEU A 297 30.60 24.55 -15.71
C LEU A 297 32.00 24.67 -16.32
N ARG A 298 32.15 25.53 -17.34
CA ARG A 298 33.44 25.81 -18.00
C ARG A 298 34.54 26.36 -17.06
N LYS A 299 34.13 27.00 -15.95
CA LYS A 299 35.03 27.56 -14.95
C LYS A 299 35.34 26.63 -13.81
N MET A 300 34.69 25.45 -13.74
CA MET A 300 34.86 24.47 -12.68
C MET A 300 35.93 23.44 -13.05
N SER A 301 36.55 22.88 -12.03
CA SER A 301 37.40 21.70 -12.19
C SER A 301 36.56 20.47 -12.46
N ALA A 302 36.88 19.67 -13.46
CA ALA A 302 36.18 18.42 -13.81
C ALA A 302 36.14 17.42 -12.62
N ASN A 303 37.10 17.50 -11.71
CA ASN A 303 37.13 16.63 -10.53
C ASN A 303 36.30 17.12 -9.34
N SER A 304 35.58 18.22 -9.47
CA SER A 304 34.76 18.72 -8.38
C SER A 304 33.39 18.02 -8.34
N ALA A 305 32.88 17.72 -7.16
CA ALA A 305 31.52 17.15 -7.00
C ALA A 305 30.44 18.08 -7.62
N GLU A 306 30.67 19.39 -7.58
CA GLU A 306 29.76 20.39 -8.13
C GLU A 306 29.70 20.32 -9.67
N TYR A 307 30.81 19.96 -10.33
CA TYR A 307 30.88 19.75 -11.78
C TYR A 307 29.85 18.70 -12.21
N ILE A 308 29.82 17.55 -11.52
CA ILE A 308 28.89 16.46 -11.80
C ILE A 308 27.44 16.91 -11.65
N VAL A 309 27.14 17.71 -10.61
CA VAL A 309 25.80 18.23 -10.36
C VAL A 309 25.35 19.16 -11.49
N VAL A 310 26.21 20.11 -11.88
CA VAL A 310 25.91 21.07 -12.97
C VAL A 310 25.84 20.35 -14.32
N ARG A 311 26.70 19.36 -14.58
CA ARG A 311 26.68 18.54 -15.78
C ARG A 311 25.36 17.77 -15.89
N THR A 312 24.98 17.07 -14.82
CA THR A 312 23.72 16.33 -14.76
C THR A 312 22.51 17.26 -14.97
N TYR A 313 22.56 18.47 -14.43
CA TYR A 313 21.50 19.47 -14.64
C TYR A 313 21.41 19.87 -16.12
N LEU A 314 22.50 20.12 -16.80
CA LEU A 314 22.52 20.44 -18.24
C LEU A 314 22.03 19.26 -19.10
N ASP A 315 22.36 18.03 -18.70
CA ASP A 315 21.86 16.84 -19.40
C ASP A 315 20.33 16.77 -19.33
N TRP A 316 19.70 17.16 -18.20
CA TRP A 316 18.25 17.26 -18.11
C TRP A 316 17.67 18.27 -19.12
N PHE A 317 18.28 19.45 -19.30
CA PHE A 317 17.84 20.42 -20.30
C PHE A 317 17.90 19.89 -21.73
N LEU A 318 18.97 19.15 -22.07
CA LEU A 318 19.17 18.58 -23.38
C LEU A 318 18.25 17.41 -23.71
N GLU A 319 17.88 16.65 -22.68
CA GLU A 319 17.05 15.45 -22.84
C GLU A 319 15.55 15.74 -22.74
N LEU A 320 15.17 16.87 -22.15
CA LEU A 320 13.76 17.27 -22.09
C LEU A 320 13.23 17.66 -23.49
N PRO A 321 12.09 17.11 -23.88
CA PRO A 321 11.47 17.42 -25.19
C PRO A 321 10.67 18.72 -25.14
N TRP A 322 11.34 19.86 -24.99
CA TRP A 322 10.68 21.16 -24.83
C TRP A 322 9.67 21.47 -25.93
N GLU A 323 10.06 21.32 -27.18
CA GLU A 323 9.23 21.61 -28.36
C GLU A 323 8.95 20.36 -29.22
N ARG A 324 9.54 19.22 -28.86
CA ARG A 324 9.42 17.98 -29.61
C ARG A 324 8.07 17.32 -29.37
N SER A 325 7.17 17.38 -30.36
CA SER A 325 5.84 16.76 -30.30
C SER A 325 5.73 15.57 -31.27
N THR A 326 4.90 14.60 -30.91
CA THR A 326 4.40 13.59 -31.84
C THR A 326 3.24 14.17 -32.65
N LEU A 327 3.07 13.70 -33.90
CA LEU A 327 1.92 14.10 -34.74
C LEU A 327 0.64 13.38 -34.25
N ASP A 328 -0.38 14.14 -33.91
CA ASP A 328 -1.67 13.61 -33.52
C ASP A 328 -2.43 13.01 -34.71
N ILE A 329 -2.81 11.74 -34.55
CA ILE A 329 -3.68 11.04 -35.49
C ILE A 329 -5.11 11.15 -34.99
N LEU A 330 -5.86 12.17 -35.48
CA LEU A 330 -7.24 12.42 -35.07
C LEU A 330 -8.25 11.73 -36.04
N ASP A 331 -8.04 10.43 -36.27
CA ASP A 331 -8.95 9.54 -36.99
C ASP A 331 -9.83 8.78 -36.02
N ILE A 332 -11.12 9.16 -35.97
CA ILE A 332 -12.11 8.61 -35.06
C ILE A 332 -12.40 7.13 -35.37
N GLU A 333 -12.45 6.76 -36.66
CA GLU A 333 -12.67 5.37 -37.07
C GLU A 333 -11.48 4.48 -36.69
N ARG A 334 -10.27 5.00 -36.80
CA ARG A 334 -9.09 4.30 -36.29
C ARG A 334 -9.14 4.14 -34.78
N ALA A 335 -9.51 5.19 -34.04
CA ALA A 335 -9.63 5.14 -32.59
C ALA A 335 -10.66 4.07 -32.16
N ARG A 336 -11.82 4.02 -32.80
CA ARG A 336 -12.85 3.00 -32.59
C ARG A 336 -12.27 1.60 -32.82
N ARG A 337 -11.62 1.38 -33.96
CA ARG A 337 -11.01 0.08 -34.30
C ARG A 337 -9.96 -0.36 -33.27
N VAL A 338 -9.11 0.54 -32.80
CA VAL A 338 -8.08 0.24 -31.78
C VAL A 338 -8.77 -0.16 -30.45
N LEU A 339 -9.73 0.64 -29.99
CA LEU A 339 -10.46 0.35 -28.75
C LEU A 339 -11.22 -0.99 -28.82
N ASP A 340 -11.83 -1.32 -29.96
CA ASP A 340 -12.55 -2.60 -30.17
C ASP A 340 -11.58 -3.77 -30.32
N ALA A 341 -10.40 -3.55 -30.86
CA ALA A 341 -9.37 -4.58 -30.97
C ALA A 341 -8.79 -4.95 -29.59
N ASP A 342 -8.55 -3.95 -28.74
CA ASP A 342 -7.85 -4.11 -27.48
C ASP A 342 -8.78 -4.42 -26.29
N HIS A 343 -10.08 -4.05 -26.37
CA HIS A 343 -11.01 -4.18 -25.25
C HIS A 343 -12.28 -4.90 -25.67
N TYR A 344 -12.67 -5.85 -24.84
CA TYR A 344 -13.93 -6.57 -25.00
C TYR A 344 -15.02 -5.85 -24.21
N ASP A 345 -16.20 -5.65 -24.84
CA ASP A 345 -17.29 -4.89 -24.22
C ASP A 345 -16.89 -3.42 -23.90
N LEU A 346 -17.40 -2.84 -22.85
CA LEU A 346 -17.15 -1.46 -22.40
C LEU A 346 -17.66 -0.40 -23.39
N ASP A 347 -18.76 -0.67 -24.10
CA ASP A 347 -19.25 0.15 -25.21
C ASP A 347 -19.54 1.59 -24.78
N GLN A 348 -20.14 1.81 -23.61
CA GLN A 348 -20.39 3.16 -23.05
C GLN A 348 -19.08 3.92 -22.80
N VAL A 349 -18.08 3.25 -22.24
CA VAL A 349 -16.76 3.87 -21.95
C VAL A 349 -16.04 4.20 -23.26
N LYS A 350 -16.07 3.30 -24.24
CA LYS A 350 -15.48 3.50 -25.55
C LYS A 350 -16.15 4.66 -26.28
N GLU A 351 -17.47 4.72 -26.28
CA GLU A 351 -18.21 5.81 -26.92
C GLU A 351 -17.85 7.16 -26.29
N ARG A 352 -17.76 7.22 -24.94
CA ARG A 352 -17.36 8.45 -24.26
C ARG A 352 -15.93 8.87 -24.57
N ILE A 353 -15.02 7.92 -24.72
CA ILE A 353 -13.65 8.20 -25.19
C ILE A 353 -13.68 8.76 -26.61
N ILE A 354 -14.48 8.19 -27.50
CA ILE A 354 -14.65 8.65 -28.88
C ILE A 354 -15.25 10.06 -28.93
N GLU A 355 -16.24 10.36 -28.10
CA GLU A 355 -16.80 11.71 -27.97
C GLU A 355 -15.73 12.72 -27.53
N PHE A 356 -14.93 12.36 -26.49
CA PHE A 356 -13.83 13.18 -26.01
C PHE A 356 -12.81 13.48 -27.12
N LEU A 357 -12.40 12.45 -27.86
CA LEU A 357 -11.48 12.60 -29.01
C LEU A 357 -12.08 13.43 -30.14
N SER A 358 -13.39 13.34 -30.35
CA SER A 358 -14.11 14.14 -31.36
C SER A 358 -14.14 15.62 -31.01
N VAL A 359 -14.40 15.96 -29.75
CA VAL A 359 -14.32 17.33 -29.25
C VAL A 359 -12.90 17.88 -29.42
N LYS A 360 -11.89 17.10 -29.11
CA LYS A 360 -10.48 17.46 -29.32
C LYS A 360 -10.17 17.75 -30.80
N LYS A 361 -10.70 16.94 -31.70
CA LYS A 361 -10.56 17.12 -33.15
C LYS A 361 -11.14 18.47 -33.63
N LEU A 362 -12.29 18.86 -33.08
CA LEU A 362 -12.98 20.09 -33.42
C LEU A 362 -12.32 21.33 -32.84
N LYS A 363 -11.96 21.29 -31.54
CA LYS A 363 -11.45 22.45 -30.81
C LYS A 363 -9.96 22.73 -30.95
N LYS A 364 -9.17 21.76 -31.40
CA LYS A 364 -7.69 21.78 -31.46
C LYS A 364 -6.99 22.18 -30.15
N SER A 365 -7.71 22.26 -29.02
CA SER A 365 -7.21 22.58 -27.70
C SER A 365 -7.63 21.51 -26.69
N LEU A 366 -6.72 21.19 -25.76
CA LEU A 366 -6.96 20.21 -24.68
C LEU A 366 -7.60 20.85 -23.43
N LYS A 367 -8.05 22.10 -23.50
CA LYS A 367 -8.74 22.73 -22.35
C LYS A 367 -10.09 22.07 -22.14
N GLY A 368 -10.09 20.99 -21.34
CA GLY A 368 -11.29 20.23 -20.98
C GLY A 368 -11.05 19.40 -19.74
N SER A 369 -12.10 18.73 -19.28
CA SER A 369 -12.05 17.81 -18.13
C SER A 369 -11.05 16.69 -18.37
N ILE A 370 -10.40 16.21 -17.31
CA ILE A 370 -9.45 15.11 -17.33
C ILE A 370 -10.23 13.80 -17.22
N LEU A 371 -9.96 12.85 -18.10
CA LEU A 371 -10.60 11.54 -18.02
C LEU A 371 -10.09 10.77 -16.78
N CYS A 372 -10.99 10.36 -15.90
CA CYS A 372 -10.71 9.53 -14.75
C CYS A 372 -11.40 8.19 -14.87
N PHE A 373 -10.63 7.12 -14.99
CA PHE A 373 -11.14 5.75 -15.01
C PHE A 373 -11.29 5.21 -13.59
N VAL A 374 -12.54 5.00 -13.15
CA VAL A 374 -12.85 4.48 -11.83
C VAL A 374 -13.37 3.06 -11.93
N GLY A 375 -12.86 2.16 -11.09
CA GLY A 375 -13.36 0.80 -11.04
C GLY A 375 -12.39 -0.17 -10.35
N PRO A 376 -12.81 -1.41 -10.13
CA PRO A 376 -12.00 -2.38 -9.42
C PRO A 376 -10.68 -2.69 -10.12
N PRO A 377 -9.70 -3.24 -9.40
CA PRO A 377 -8.43 -3.63 -10.00
C PRO A 377 -8.62 -4.72 -11.06
N GLY A 378 -7.87 -4.61 -12.16
CA GLY A 378 -7.88 -5.60 -13.24
C GLY A 378 -9.01 -5.48 -14.26
N VAL A 379 -9.75 -4.36 -14.30
CA VAL A 379 -10.78 -4.11 -15.34
C VAL A 379 -10.22 -3.47 -16.62
N GLY A 380 -8.91 -3.20 -16.68
CA GLY A 380 -8.28 -2.69 -17.90
C GLY A 380 -8.07 -1.18 -17.93
N LYS A 381 -8.15 -0.46 -16.80
CA LYS A 381 -7.92 1.00 -16.72
C LYS A 381 -6.64 1.44 -17.42
N THR A 382 -5.52 0.81 -17.07
CA THR A 382 -4.20 1.13 -17.66
C THR A 382 -4.12 0.75 -19.15
N SER A 383 -4.80 -0.31 -19.55
CA SER A 383 -4.84 -0.72 -20.95
C SER A 383 -5.60 0.27 -21.81
N LEU A 384 -6.71 0.84 -21.30
CA LEU A 384 -7.48 1.89 -21.99
C LEU A 384 -6.60 3.11 -22.28
N GLY A 385 -5.81 3.57 -21.31
CA GLY A 385 -4.89 4.68 -21.51
C GLY A 385 -3.85 4.39 -22.60
N LYS A 386 -3.32 3.18 -22.66
CA LYS A 386 -2.41 2.75 -23.73
C LYS A 386 -3.09 2.73 -25.09
N SER A 387 -4.32 2.24 -25.17
CA SER A 387 -5.10 2.19 -26.40
C SER A 387 -5.44 3.59 -26.92
N ILE A 388 -5.75 4.52 -26.01
CA ILE A 388 -5.94 5.94 -26.37
C ILE A 388 -4.65 6.53 -26.94
N ALA A 389 -3.51 6.29 -26.28
CA ALA A 389 -2.22 6.75 -26.79
C ALA A 389 -1.90 6.18 -28.18
N SER A 390 -2.11 4.88 -28.37
CA SER A 390 -1.94 4.20 -29.67
C SER A 390 -2.87 4.75 -30.74
N ALA A 391 -4.12 5.02 -30.40
CA ALA A 391 -5.12 5.59 -31.30
C ALA A 391 -4.69 6.98 -31.78
N LEU A 392 -4.17 7.81 -30.86
CA LEU A 392 -3.69 9.17 -31.14
C LEU A 392 -2.29 9.22 -31.79
N GLY A 393 -1.53 8.13 -31.80
CA GLY A 393 -0.13 8.12 -32.21
C GLY A 393 0.80 8.81 -31.20
N ARG A 394 0.39 8.97 -29.96
CA ARG A 394 1.17 9.59 -28.89
C ARG A 394 1.97 8.58 -28.07
N ASN A 395 3.06 9.03 -27.52
CA ASN A 395 3.83 8.23 -26.55
C ASN A 395 3.02 8.11 -25.25
N PHE A 396 3.20 6.96 -24.56
CA PHE A 396 2.48 6.66 -23.33
C PHE A 396 3.43 6.60 -22.13
N VAL A 397 3.09 7.33 -21.08
CA VAL A 397 3.79 7.29 -19.79
C VAL A 397 2.80 6.95 -18.68
N ARG A 398 3.25 6.18 -17.73
CA ARG A 398 2.48 5.83 -16.52
C ARG A 398 3.27 6.18 -15.28
N MET A 399 2.65 6.92 -14.38
CA MET A 399 3.15 7.22 -13.05
C MET A 399 2.17 6.70 -12.00
N SER A 400 2.63 5.96 -11.02
CA SER A 400 1.79 5.56 -9.87
C SER A 400 1.85 6.65 -8.80
N LEU A 401 0.68 7.07 -8.35
CA LEU A 401 0.51 8.02 -7.24
C LEU A 401 0.35 7.32 -5.89
N GLY A 402 0.12 5.99 -5.92
CA GLY A 402 -0.04 5.20 -4.71
C GLY A 402 1.24 5.18 -3.86
N GLY A 403 1.14 5.74 -2.65
CA GLY A 403 2.26 5.82 -1.72
C GLY A 403 3.04 7.13 -1.77
N ILE A 404 2.72 8.04 -2.68
CA ILE A 404 3.29 9.40 -2.69
C ILE A 404 2.72 10.16 -1.50
N LYS A 405 3.61 10.73 -0.70
CA LYS A 405 3.29 11.49 0.51
C LYS A 405 3.93 12.87 0.52
N ASP A 406 4.95 13.08 -0.30
CA ASP A 406 5.74 14.30 -0.39
C ASP A 406 5.46 14.99 -1.72
N GLU A 407 5.17 16.28 -1.67
CA GLU A 407 5.02 17.16 -2.84
C GLU A 407 6.28 17.14 -3.72
N ALA A 408 7.45 17.01 -3.10
CA ALA A 408 8.72 16.96 -3.81
C ALA A 408 8.85 15.76 -4.76
N GLU A 409 8.11 14.68 -4.57
CA GLU A 409 8.06 13.60 -5.56
C GLU A 409 7.40 14.04 -6.88
N ILE A 410 6.50 15.04 -6.83
CA ILE A 410 5.80 15.57 -8.01
C ILE A 410 6.57 16.73 -8.63
N ARG A 411 6.98 17.68 -7.78
CA ARG A 411 7.65 18.95 -8.18
C ARG A 411 9.16 18.90 -8.16
N GLY A 412 9.78 17.81 -7.68
CA GLY A 412 11.22 17.72 -7.54
C GLY A 412 11.78 18.40 -6.30
N HIS A 413 13.03 18.11 -6.00
CA HIS A 413 13.78 18.71 -4.91
C HIS A 413 14.65 19.85 -5.42
N ARG A 414 14.84 20.88 -4.61
CA ARG A 414 15.80 21.95 -4.97
C ARG A 414 17.19 21.37 -5.19
N ARG A 415 17.84 21.74 -6.30
CA ARG A 415 19.13 21.19 -6.75
C ARG A 415 20.29 21.39 -5.77
N THR A 416 20.11 22.22 -4.74
CA THR A 416 21.10 22.46 -3.68
C THR A 416 21.26 21.27 -2.74
N TYR A 417 20.35 20.32 -2.74
CA TYR A 417 20.43 19.13 -1.90
C TYR A 417 21.21 18.03 -2.63
N ILE A 418 22.07 17.31 -1.89
CA ILE A 418 22.81 16.17 -2.42
C ILE A 418 21.81 15.06 -2.80
N GLY A 419 21.90 14.60 -4.04
CA GLY A 419 20.99 13.59 -4.55
C GLY A 419 19.63 14.12 -5.06
N ALA A 420 19.46 15.45 -5.16
CA ALA A 420 18.26 16.04 -5.73
C ALA A 420 18.00 15.54 -7.16
N LEU A 421 16.73 15.30 -7.46
CA LEU A 421 16.24 14.89 -8.78
C LEU A 421 15.01 15.72 -9.15
N PRO A 422 14.74 15.92 -10.45
CA PRO A 422 13.45 16.46 -10.90
C PRO A 422 12.28 15.62 -10.41
N GLY A 423 11.11 16.24 -10.32
CA GLY A 423 9.88 15.56 -10.01
C GLY A 423 9.48 14.50 -11.03
N LYS A 424 8.67 13.56 -10.61
CA LYS A 424 8.24 12.43 -11.43
C LYS A 424 7.50 12.85 -12.71
N ILE A 425 6.87 14.03 -12.72
CA ILE A 425 6.22 14.59 -13.92
C ILE A 425 7.28 14.88 -14.98
N ILE A 426 8.32 15.64 -14.66
CA ILE A 426 9.41 15.97 -15.57
C ILE A 426 10.19 14.73 -15.99
N GLN A 427 10.46 13.80 -15.07
CA GLN A 427 11.06 12.51 -15.39
C GLN A 427 10.22 11.71 -16.40
N GLY A 428 8.90 11.72 -16.22
CA GLY A 428 7.96 11.09 -17.14
C GLY A 428 7.97 11.71 -18.52
N ILE A 429 7.99 13.03 -18.62
CA ILE A 429 8.11 13.76 -19.90
C ILE A 429 9.41 13.42 -20.61
N ARG A 430 10.54 13.39 -19.88
CA ARG A 430 11.83 12.95 -20.44
C ARG A 430 11.73 11.53 -21.00
N THR A 431 11.16 10.61 -20.23
CA THR A 431 10.99 9.20 -20.63
C THR A 431 10.08 9.07 -21.85
N ALA A 432 9.08 9.94 -21.97
CA ALA A 432 8.21 9.99 -23.15
C ALA A 432 8.95 10.42 -24.42
N GLY A 433 9.97 11.27 -24.31
CA GLY A 433 10.69 11.84 -25.45
C GLY A 433 9.85 12.76 -26.32
N SER A 434 8.67 13.19 -25.86
CA SER A 434 7.76 14.13 -26.51
C SER A 434 7.02 14.98 -25.46
N ASN A 435 6.68 16.23 -25.81
CA ASN A 435 5.99 17.14 -24.89
C ASN A 435 4.46 17.00 -24.90
N ASN A 436 3.93 16.09 -25.73
CA ASN A 436 2.50 15.82 -25.85
C ASN A 436 2.14 14.33 -25.61
N PRO A 437 2.73 13.64 -24.63
CA PRO A 437 2.38 12.26 -24.38
C PRO A 437 0.95 12.11 -23.82
N VAL A 438 0.46 10.89 -23.82
CA VAL A 438 -0.62 10.50 -22.90
C VAL A 438 0.02 10.11 -21.58
N PHE A 439 -0.21 10.91 -20.54
CA PHE A 439 0.37 10.75 -19.22
C PHE A 439 -0.67 10.19 -18.25
N MET A 440 -0.51 8.96 -17.85
CA MET A 440 -1.44 8.30 -16.93
C MET A 440 -0.96 8.39 -15.49
N LEU A 441 -1.77 9.01 -14.66
CA LEU A 441 -1.62 9.10 -13.22
C LEU A 441 -2.48 8.01 -12.57
N ASP A 442 -1.82 6.94 -12.13
CA ASP A 442 -2.48 5.74 -11.65
C ASP A 442 -2.65 5.76 -10.13
N GLU A 443 -3.78 5.27 -9.64
CA GLU A 443 -4.13 5.18 -8.20
C GLU A 443 -4.21 6.54 -7.48
N ILE A 444 -4.91 7.53 -8.06
CA ILE A 444 -5.10 8.86 -7.46
C ILE A 444 -5.89 8.81 -6.14
N ASP A 445 -6.70 7.79 -5.96
CA ASP A 445 -7.45 7.48 -4.74
C ASP A 445 -6.57 7.06 -3.55
N LYS A 446 -5.27 6.86 -3.77
CA LYS A 446 -4.29 6.46 -2.75
C LYS A 446 -3.28 7.56 -2.40
N LEU A 447 -3.57 8.80 -2.77
CA LEU A 447 -2.79 9.95 -2.34
C LEU A 447 -2.90 10.09 -0.82
N GLY A 448 -1.76 10.09 -0.14
CA GLY A 448 -1.70 10.30 1.31
C GLY A 448 -1.56 11.77 1.64
N ASN A 449 -2.29 12.23 2.67
CA ASN A 449 -2.01 13.50 3.31
C ASN A 449 -1.07 13.26 4.48
N ASP A 450 0.13 13.83 4.45
CA ASP A 450 1.07 13.75 5.55
C ASP A 450 1.53 15.18 5.94
N TYR A 451 2.09 15.33 7.13
CA TYR A 451 2.61 16.62 7.66
C TYR A 451 3.73 17.25 6.80
N ARG A 452 4.22 16.57 5.76
CA ARG A 452 5.40 16.95 4.95
C ARG A 452 5.08 17.60 3.61
N GLY A 453 3.82 17.83 3.28
CA GLY A 453 3.41 18.47 2.04
C GLY A 453 2.02 18.01 1.59
N ASP A 454 1.47 18.71 0.61
CA ASP A 454 0.17 18.40 -0.01
C ASP A 454 0.38 17.98 -1.48
N PRO A 455 0.57 16.67 -1.75
CA PRO A 455 0.68 16.19 -3.13
C PRO A 455 -0.55 16.51 -3.99
N ALA A 456 -1.72 16.68 -3.37
CA ALA A 456 -2.94 17.00 -4.11
C ALA A 456 -2.88 18.42 -4.68
N SER A 457 -2.34 19.38 -3.91
CA SER A 457 -2.11 20.75 -4.39
C SER A 457 -1.10 20.79 -5.54
N ALA A 458 -0.01 20.03 -5.45
CA ALA A 458 0.95 19.93 -6.55
C ALA A 458 0.33 19.34 -7.83
N LEU A 459 -0.55 18.33 -7.67
CA LEU A 459 -1.27 17.75 -8.80
C LEU A 459 -2.31 18.70 -9.39
N LEU A 460 -2.92 19.58 -8.57
CA LEU A 460 -3.85 20.59 -9.10
C LEU A 460 -3.15 21.51 -10.11
N GLU A 461 -1.94 21.97 -9.82
CA GLU A 461 -1.17 22.79 -10.76
C GLU A 461 -0.83 22.02 -12.05
N VAL A 462 -0.45 20.76 -11.96
CA VAL A 462 -0.16 19.90 -13.13
C VAL A 462 -1.42 19.68 -13.98
N LEU A 463 -2.56 19.52 -13.33
CA LEU A 463 -3.81 19.13 -13.98
C LEU A 463 -4.69 20.30 -14.39
N ASP A 464 -4.46 21.50 -13.84
CA ASP A 464 -5.23 22.67 -14.18
C ASP A 464 -4.81 23.25 -15.56
N PRO A 465 -5.69 23.25 -16.55
CA PRO A 465 -5.38 23.83 -17.87
C PRO A 465 -5.05 25.33 -17.89
N GLU A 466 -5.36 26.03 -16.80
CA GLU A 466 -5.03 27.46 -16.65
C GLU A 466 -3.63 27.69 -16.10
N GLN A 467 -3.08 26.71 -15.35
CA GLN A 467 -1.79 26.80 -14.68
C GLN A 467 -0.71 25.90 -15.31
N ASN A 468 -1.09 24.80 -15.92
CA ASN A 468 -0.15 23.77 -16.40
C ASN A 468 0.72 24.20 -17.58
N ASN A 469 0.44 25.32 -18.22
CA ASN A 469 1.28 25.90 -19.28
C ASN A 469 2.59 26.48 -18.72
N SER A 470 2.69 26.65 -17.41
CA SER A 470 3.84 27.23 -16.72
C SER A 470 4.23 26.42 -15.49
N PHE A 471 4.14 25.09 -15.59
CA PHE A 471 4.52 24.19 -14.50
C PHE A 471 5.98 24.34 -14.14
N GLU A 472 6.28 24.61 -12.86
CA GLU A 472 7.63 24.81 -12.35
C GLU A 472 8.07 23.67 -11.46
N ASP A 473 9.05 22.90 -11.96
CA ASP A 473 9.75 21.87 -11.20
C ASP A 473 10.89 22.52 -10.40
N HIS A 474 10.99 22.22 -9.11
CA HIS A 474 11.97 22.82 -8.20
C HIS A 474 13.43 22.50 -8.54
N TYR A 475 13.69 21.38 -9.23
CA TYR A 475 15.03 21.04 -9.69
C TYR A 475 15.40 21.80 -10.95
N ILE A 476 14.50 21.77 -11.94
CA ILE A 476 14.70 22.45 -13.23
C ILE A 476 14.62 23.95 -13.06
N ASN A 477 13.68 24.43 -12.23
CA ASN A 477 13.44 25.85 -11.90
C ASN A 477 13.25 26.75 -13.14
N ILE A 478 12.64 26.17 -14.17
CA ILE A 478 12.23 26.84 -15.41
C ILE A 478 10.84 26.31 -15.75
N PRO A 479 9.90 27.19 -16.11
CA PRO A 479 8.56 26.76 -16.50
C PRO A 479 8.57 25.79 -17.67
N PHE A 480 7.86 24.70 -17.53
CA PHE A 480 7.64 23.70 -18.58
C PHE A 480 6.17 23.69 -19.00
N ASP A 481 5.90 23.76 -20.30
CA ASP A 481 4.54 23.75 -20.82
C ASP A 481 3.96 22.32 -20.87
N LEU A 482 3.07 22.01 -19.92
CA LEU A 482 2.33 20.75 -19.85
C LEU A 482 0.96 20.82 -20.56
N SER A 483 0.58 21.96 -21.16
CA SER A 483 -0.74 22.13 -21.80
C SER A 483 -1.01 21.20 -22.98
N ARG A 484 0.05 20.65 -23.58
CA ARG A 484 -0.03 19.67 -24.67
C ARG A 484 -0.13 18.22 -24.19
N VAL A 485 0.14 17.97 -22.92
CA VAL A 485 0.05 16.64 -22.33
C VAL A 485 -1.41 16.25 -22.17
N MET A 486 -1.73 15.01 -22.51
CA MET A 486 -3.04 14.46 -22.22
C MET A 486 -2.98 13.66 -20.93
N PHE A 487 -3.44 14.26 -19.85
CA PHE A 487 -3.52 13.57 -18.57
C PHE A 487 -4.74 12.66 -18.50
N ILE A 488 -4.52 11.45 -18.02
CA ILE A 488 -5.57 10.46 -17.70
C ILE A 488 -5.31 10.00 -16.28
N THR A 489 -6.33 9.96 -15.46
CA THR A 489 -6.21 9.46 -14.07
C THR A 489 -6.92 8.13 -13.89
N THR A 490 -6.51 7.36 -12.90
CA THR A 490 -7.23 6.16 -12.50
C THR A 490 -7.46 6.11 -11.00
N ALA A 491 -8.59 5.56 -10.60
CA ALA A 491 -8.93 5.32 -9.20
C ALA A 491 -9.61 3.94 -9.06
N ASN A 492 -9.54 3.37 -7.86
CA ASN A 492 -10.33 2.20 -7.54
C ASN A 492 -11.65 2.59 -6.89
N VAL A 493 -11.64 3.64 -6.08
CA VAL A 493 -12.81 4.16 -5.34
C VAL A 493 -12.90 5.66 -5.57
N ARG A 494 -14.12 6.14 -5.85
CA ARG A 494 -14.38 7.56 -6.10
C ARG A 494 -14.25 8.43 -4.85
N ASP A 495 -14.80 7.94 -3.74
CA ASP A 495 -15.02 8.72 -2.51
C ASP A 495 -13.72 9.08 -1.78
N THR A 496 -12.62 8.44 -2.13
CA THR A 496 -11.29 8.69 -1.57
C THR A 496 -10.45 9.67 -2.39
N ILE A 497 -10.97 10.14 -3.52
CA ILE A 497 -10.29 11.18 -4.33
C ILE A 497 -10.51 12.53 -3.66
N PRO A 498 -9.46 13.36 -3.49
CA PRO A 498 -9.60 14.72 -2.98
C PRO A 498 -10.60 15.56 -3.80
N ALA A 499 -11.54 16.21 -3.10
CA ALA A 499 -12.63 16.96 -3.75
C ALA A 499 -12.15 17.98 -4.79
N PRO A 500 -11.07 18.78 -4.58
CA PRO A 500 -10.60 19.74 -5.58
C PRO A 500 -10.12 19.10 -6.88
N LEU A 501 -9.59 17.87 -6.81
CA LEU A 501 -9.20 17.11 -7.99
C LEU A 501 -10.43 16.51 -8.68
N LEU A 502 -11.42 16.06 -7.91
CA LEU A 502 -12.64 15.46 -8.41
C LEU A 502 -13.42 16.42 -9.34
N ASP A 503 -13.49 17.70 -8.96
CA ASP A 503 -14.20 18.75 -9.71
C ASP A 503 -13.62 19.00 -11.11
N ARG A 504 -12.37 18.63 -11.34
CA ARG A 504 -11.68 18.76 -12.64
C ARG A 504 -11.72 17.50 -13.50
N MET A 505 -12.29 16.43 -12.97
CA MET A 505 -12.26 15.11 -13.59
C MET A 505 -13.62 14.72 -14.16
N GLU A 506 -13.58 14.15 -15.35
CA GLU A 506 -14.70 13.45 -15.91
C GLU A 506 -14.59 11.96 -15.55
N MET A 507 -15.51 11.50 -14.72
CA MET A 507 -15.51 10.15 -14.18
C MET A 507 -16.08 9.16 -15.17
N LEU A 508 -15.31 8.15 -15.55
CA LEU A 508 -15.73 7.03 -16.37
C LEU A 508 -15.68 5.75 -15.53
N GLU A 509 -16.86 5.26 -15.15
CA GLU A 509 -16.95 4.05 -14.33
C GLU A 509 -16.74 2.80 -15.18
N LEU A 510 -15.79 1.98 -14.79
CA LEU A 510 -15.53 0.66 -15.35
C LEU A 510 -16.10 -0.40 -14.42
N PRO A 511 -17.19 -1.05 -14.79
CA PRO A 511 -17.76 -2.13 -14.00
C PRO A 511 -16.85 -3.36 -14.00
N GLY A 512 -17.07 -4.25 -13.04
CA GLY A 512 -16.45 -5.57 -13.06
C GLY A 512 -16.98 -6.44 -14.18
N TYR A 513 -16.17 -7.39 -14.64
CA TYR A 513 -16.55 -8.34 -15.69
C TYR A 513 -17.33 -9.52 -15.16
N ILE A 514 -18.34 -9.97 -15.91
CA ILE A 514 -19.06 -11.21 -15.65
C ILE A 514 -18.25 -12.44 -16.14
N THR A 515 -18.59 -13.63 -15.68
CA THR A 515 -17.93 -14.89 -16.06
C THR A 515 -17.81 -15.07 -17.58
N TYR A 516 -18.86 -14.71 -18.32
CA TYR A 516 -18.86 -14.79 -19.78
C TYR A 516 -17.83 -13.82 -20.39
N GLU A 517 -17.82 -12.57 -19.98
CA GLU A 517 -16.87 -11.54 -20.44
C GLU A 517 -15.45 -11.93 -20.11
N LYS A 518 -15.19 -12.37 -18.86
CA LYS A 518 -13.88 -12.91 -18.44
C LYS A 518 -13.42 -14.07 -19.31
N THR A 519 -14.35 -14.96 -19.70
CA THR A 519 -14.04 -16.08 -20.59
C THR A 519 -13.64 -15.59 -21.99
N ARG A 520 -14.32 -14.56 -22.51
CA ARG A 520 -13.99 -13.95 -23.81
C ARG A 520 -12.68 -13.19 -23.74
N ILE A 521 -12.46 -12.40 -22.70
CA ILE A 521 -11.21 -11.66 -22.44
C ILE A 521 -10.05 -12.65 -22.32
N ALA A 522 -10.22 -13.73 -21.56
CA ALA A 522 -9.19 -14.76 -21.41
C ALA A 522 -8.75 -15.33 -22.76
N LYS A 523 -9.71 -15.68 -23.63
CA LYS A 523 -9.44 -16.27 -24.95
C LYS A 523 -8.80 -15.29 -25.93
N ARG A 524 -9.37 -14.05 -25.96
CA ARG A 524 -8.96 -13.07 -26.97
C ARG A 524 -7.65 -12.41 -26.62
N PHE A 525 -7.38 -12.16 -25.33
CA PHE A 525 -6.27 -11.35 -24.90
C PHE A 525 -5.31 -12.07 -23.94
N LEU A 526 -5.80 -12.65 -22.83
CA LEU A 526 -4.90 -13.13 -21.78
C LEU A 526 -4.12 -14.37 -22.19
N ILE A 527 -4.78 -15.36 -22.77
CA ILE A 527 -4.13 -16.61 -23.18
C ILE A 527 -3.07 -16.34 -24.27
N PRO A 528 -3.38 -15.66 -25.40
CA PRO A 528 -2.38 -15.35 -26.42
C PRO A 528 -1.19 -14.58 -25.86
N ARG A 529 -1.45 -13.59 -25.01
CA ARG A 529 -0.41 -12.78 -24.37
C ARG A 529 0.50 -13.65 -23.48
N GLN A 530 -0.08 -14.47 -22.61
CA GLN A 530 0.68 -15.32 -21.71
C GLN A 530 1.45 -16.43 -22.44
N LEU A 531 0.96 -16.92 -23.56
CA LEU A 531 1.67 -17.84 -24.43
C LEU A 531 2.89 -17.17 -25.07
N SER A 532 2.72 -15.94 -25.56
CA SER A 532 3.83 -15.14 -26.13
C SER A 532 4.91 -14.85 -25.08
N GLU A 533 4.51 -14.37 -23.90
CA GLU A 533 5.41 -14.04 -22.79
C GLU A 533 6.21 -15.26 -22.29
N THR A 534 5.60 -16.45 -22.32
CA THR A 534 6.24 -17.70 -21.86
C THR A 534 6.93 -18.48 -22.96
N GLY A 535 6.87 -18.04 -24.22
CA GLY A 535 7.44 -18.73 -25.36
C GLY A 535 6.75 -20.06 -25.69
N VAL A 536 5.54 -20.30 -25.20
CA VAL A 536 4.80 -21.53 -25.44
C VAL A 536 4.03 -21.44 -26.76
N PRO A 537 4.30 -22.30 -27.75
CA PRO A 537 3.53 -22.28 -29.01
C PRO A 537 2.04 -22.54 -28.76
N ALA A 538 1.17 -21.75 -29.35
CA ALA A 538 -0.28 -21.83 -29.16
C ALA A 538 -0.84 -23.23 -29.44
N ARG A 539 -0.27 -23.98 -30.40
CA ARG A 539 -0.66 -25.35 -30.70
C ARG A 539 -0.33 -26.37 -29.60
N LYS A 540 0.57 -26.00 -28.64
CA LYS A 540 1.01 -26.92 -27.57
C LYS A 540 0.24 -26.76 -26.26
N LEU A 541 -0.52 -25.68 -26.07
CA LEU A 541 -1.35 -25.45 -24.88
C LEU A 541 -2.74 -24.97 -25.28
N LEU A 542 -3.75 -25.77 -25.01
CA LEU A 542 -5.12 -25.50 -25.40
C LEU A 542 -6.03 -25.45 -24.15
N PHE A 543 -6.85 -24.41 -24.05
CA PHE A 543 -7.85 -24.27 -22.99
C PHE A 543 -9.25 -24.54 -23.52
N THR A 544 -10.01 -25.37 -22.81
CA THR A 544 -11.44 -25.52 -23.07
C THR A 544 -12.23 -24.38 -22.44
N ASN A 545 -13.44 -24.11 -22.97
CA ASN A 545 -14.33 -23.10 -22.35
C ASN A 545 -14.62 -23.44 -20.90
N GLU A 546 -14.95 -24.70 -20.62
CA GLU A 546 -15.22 -25.23 -19.29
C GLU A 546 -14.07 -24.97 -18.35
N ALA A 547 -12.82 -25.17 -18.79
CA ALA A 547 -11.65 -24.90 -17.97
C ALA A 547 -11.54 -23.42 -17.59
N ILE A 548 -11.76 -22.51 -18.54
CA ILE A 548 -11.69 -21.07 -18.27
C ILE A 548 -12.78 -20.66 -17.29
N VAL A 549 -14.02 -21.10 -17.53
CA VAL A 549 -15.15 -20.84 -16.62
C VAL A 549 -14.82 -21.35 -15.21
N ARG A 550 -14.32 -22.58 -15.10
CA ARG A 550 -13.97 -23.16 -13.81
C ARG A 550 -12.81 -22.44 -13.13
N ILE A 551 -11.81 -21.91 -13.89
CA ILE A 551 -10.78 -21.04 -13.32
C ILE A 551 -11.41 -19.77 -12.76
N VAL A 552 -12.30 -19.13 -13.51
CA VAL A 552 -13.00 -17.90 -13.08
C VAL A 552 -13.79 -18.13 -11.79
N GLU A 553 -14.51 -19.25 -11.70
CA GLU A 553 -15.46 -19.50 -10.62
C GLU A 553 -14.82 -20.13 -9.38
N ARG A 554 -13.80 -21.00 -9.59
CA ARG A 554 -13.24 -21.84 -8.52
C ARG A 554 -11.83 -21.44 -8.07
N TYR A 555 -11.08 -20.66 -8.88
CA TYR A 555 -9.72 -20.27 -8.57
C TYR A 555 -9.50 -18.76 -8.50
N THR A 556 -10.56 -17.96 -8.80
CA THR A 556 -10.51 -16.51 -8.71
C THR A 556 -11.83 -15.95 -8.20
N ARG A 557 -11.77 -15.02 -7.24
CA ARG A 557 -12.93 -14.21 -6.80
C ARG A 557 -12.52 -12.75 -6.92
N GLU A 558 -12.72 -12.18 -8.11
CA GLU A 558 -12.35 -10.78 -8.39
C GLU A 558 -13.36 -10.14 -9.35
N ALA A 559 -13.48 -8.82 -9.30
CA ALA A 559 -14.29 -8.07 -10.26
C ALA A 559 -13.60 -8.01 -11.64
N GLY A 560 -12.29 -7.83 -11.68
CA GLY A 560 -11.47 -7.78 -12.88
C GLY A 560 -10.97 -9.14 -13.36
N VAL A 561 -9.82 -9.14 -14.04
CA VAL A 561 -9.19 -10.34 -14.62
C VAL A 561 -7.72 -10.53 -14.20
N ARG A 562 -7.25 -9.81 -13.17
CA ARG A 562 -5.84 -9.84 -12.75
C ARG A 562 -5.40 -11.21 -12.20
N ASN A 563 -6.23 -11.82 -11.36
CA ASN A 563 -5.94 -13.15 -10.82
C ASN A 563 -6.18 -14.23 -11.87
N LEU A 564 -7.18 -14.07 -12.74
CA LEU A 564 -7.40 -14.93 -13.89
C LEU A 564 -6.16 -14.99 -14.77
N GLU A 565 -5.56 -13.84 -15.09
CA GLU A 565 -4.30 -13.74 -15.83
C GLU A 565 -3.17 -14.49 -15.11
N ARG A 566 -3.02 -14.28 -13.80
CA ARG A 566 -2.02 -14.99 -12.98
C ARG A 566 -2.19 -16.51 -13.00
N ARG A 567 -3.43 -17.02 -12.97
CA ARG A 567 -3.72 -18.46 -13.06
C ARG A 567 -3.38 -19.01 -14.44
N ILE A 568 -3.73 -18.29 -15.51
CA ILE A 568 -3.37 -18.64 -16.89
C ILE A 568 -1.84 -18.65 -17.05
N ALA A 569 -1.15 -17.62 -16.55
CA ALA A 569 0.31 -17.54 -16.55
C ALA A 569 0.96 -18.72 -15.81
N ALA A 570 0.41 -19.13 -14.66
CA ALA A 570 0.90 -20.28 -13.91
C ALA A 570 0.78 -21.58 -14.71
N ILE A 571 -0.32 -21.77 -15.42
CA ILE A 571 -0.51 -22.92 -16.31
C ILE A 571 0.49 -22.86 -17.48
N ALA A 572 0.67 -21.69 -18.10
CA ALA A 572 1.60 -21.49 -19.20
C ALA A 572 3.05 -21.80 -18.78
N ARG A 573 3.51 -21.29 -17.63
CA ARG A 573 4.86 -21.61 -17.08
C ARG A 573 5.04 -23.09 -16.79
N LYS A 574 4.05 -23.77 -16.19
CA LYS A 574 4.10 -25.21 -15.96
C LYS A 574 4.12 -26.01 -17.28
N SER A 575 3.46 -25.50 -18.32
CA SER A 575 3.49 -26.08 -19.65
C SER A 575 4.85 -25.88 -20.32
N ALA A 576 5.44 -24.68 -20.21
CA ALA A 576 6.79 -24.40 -20.70
C ALA A 576 7.81 -25.35 -20.09
N ARG A 577 7.78 -25.54 -18.76
CA ARG A 577 8.64 -26.53 -18.07
C ARG A 577 8.49 -27.93 -18.68
N LYS A 578 7.24 -28.42 -18.86
CA LYS A 578 7.01 -29.76 -19.44
C LYS A 578 7.51 -29.89 -20.87
N ILE A 579 7.45 -28.80 -21.66
CA ILE A 579 7.99 -28.78 -23.03
C ILE A 579 9.52 -28.88 -23.02
N VAL A 580 10.18 -28.15 -22.10
CA VAL A 580 11.64 -28.23 -21.91
C VAL A 580 12.06 -29.62 -21.44
N GLU A 581 11.27 -30.26 -20.58
CA GLU A 581 11.45 -31.67 -20.15
C GLU A 581 11.13 -32.70 -21.28
N ARG A 582 10.97 -32.25 -22.53
CA ARG A 582 10.67 -33.05 -23.73
C ARG A 582 9.40 -33.87 -23.65
N ARG A 583 8.43 -33.51 -22.80
CA ARG A 583 7.14 -34.20 -22.77
C ARG A 583 6.32 -33.86 -24.03
N LYS A 584 5.77 -34.88 -24.65
CA LYS A 584 4.94 -34.71 -25.86
C LYS A 584 3.62 -34.00 -25.51
N GLY A 585 3.31 -32.89 -26.16
CA GLY A 585 2.04 -32.19 -26.15
C GLY A 585 1.17 -32.56 -27.34
N PRO A 586 -0.05 -31.96 -27.52
CA PRO A 586 -0.55 -30.77 -26.86
C PRO A 586 -1.10 -31.02 -25.46
N PHE A 587 -0.87 -30.04 -24.54
CA PHE A 587 -1.50 -30.06 -23.22
C PHE A 587 -2.88 -29.46 -23.31
N ARG A 588 -3.92 -30.26 -23.14
CA ARG A 588 -5.30 -29.80 -23.14
C ARG A 588 -5.75 -29.56 -21.70
N ILE A 589 -6.07 -28.31 -21.39
CA ILE A 589 -6.60 -27.89 -20.09
C ILE A 589 -8.10 -28.00 -20.12
N THR A 590 -8.63 -28.86 -19.25
CA THR A 590 -10.09 -29.13 -19.12
C THR A 590 -10.51 -28.87 -17.68
N GLY A 591 -11.80 -28.69 -17.42
CA GLY A 591 -12.34 -28.52 -16.07
C GLY A 591 -11.90 -29.63 -15.10
N GLY A 592 -11.87 -30.89 -15.59
CA GLY A 592 -11.49 -32.04 -14.76
C GLY A 592 -10.02 -32.15 -14.40
N ASN A 593 -9.11 -31.55 -15.20
CA ASN A 593 -7.67 -31.66 -14.92
C ASN A 593 -7.03 -30.41 -14.29
N LEU A 594 -7.80 -29.35 -14.02
CA LEU A 594 -7.31 -28.12 -13.45
C LEU A 594 -6.59 -28.30 -12.11
N LYS A 595 -7.08 -29.21 -11.27
CA LYS A 595 -6.44 -29.54 -9.99
C LYS A 595 -4.97 -29.97 -10.12
N LYS A 596 -4.60 -30.63 -11.23
CA LYS A 596 -3.21 -31.01 -11.53
C LYS A 596 -2.33 -29.81 -11.90
N TRP A 597 -2.94 -28.72 -12.38
CA TRP A 597 -2.23 -27.54 -12.84
C TRP A 597 -2.19 -26.41 -11.80
N LEU A 598 -3.29 -26.18 -11.09
CA LEU A 598 -3.46 -25.08 -10.17
C LEU A 598 -3.50 -25.48 -8.68
N GLY A 599 -3.63 -26.79 -8.39
CA GLY A 599 -3.86 -27.27 -7.04
C GLY A 599 -5.37 -27.40 -6.72
N PRO A 600 -5.73 -27.53 -5.44
CA PRO A 600 -7.12 -27.61 -5.00
C PRO A 600 -7.87 -26.34 -5.35
N GLU A 601 -9.17 -26.45 -5.50
CA GLU A 601 -10.05 -25.28 -5.72
C GLU A 601 -10.01 -24.39 -4.48
N GLU A 602 -9.79 -23.10 -4.68
CA GLU A 602 -9.73 -22.11 -3.57
C GLU A 602 -11.14 -21.70 -3.13
N TYR A 603 -12.09 -21.78 -4.04
CA TYR A 603 -13.49 -21.45 -3.83
C TYR A 603 -14.34 -22.64 -4.22
N PRO A 604 -14.52 -23.63 -3.35
CA PRO A 604 -15.42 -24.75 -3.62
C PRO A 604 -16.84 -24.27 -3.83
N GLU A 605 -17.67 -25.12 -4.43
CA GLU A 605 -19.08 -24.80 -4.60
C GLU A 605 -19.69 -24.54 -3.23
N GLU A 606 -20.26 -23.37 -3.04
CA GLU A 606 -21.07 -23.11 -1.86
C GLU A 606 -22.31 -24.03 -2.01
N GLU A 607 -22.22 -25.24 -1.47
CA GLU A 607 -23.28 -26.24 -1.48
C GLU A 607 -24.53 -25.81 -0.70
N MET A 608 -24.52 -24.65 -0.08
CA MET A 608 -25.61 -24.21 0.75
C MET A 608 -26.43 -23.11 0.09
N ARG A 609 -27.34 -23.52 -0.82
CA ARG A 609 -28.63 -22.80 -0.84
C ARG A 609 -29.31 -23.16 0.49
N PRO A 610 -29.57 -22.21 1.36
CA PRO A 610 -30.29 -22.54 2.58
C PRO A 610 -31.61 -23.17 2.20
N VAL A 611 -31.93 -24.29 2.79
CA VAL A 611 -33.28 -24.87 2.67
C VAL A 611 -34.24 -23.82 3.21
N PRO A 612 -35.42 -23.60 2.59
CA PRO A 612 -36.40 -22.64 3.09
C PRO A 612 -36.59 -22.80 4.60
N ALA A 613 -36.18 -21.81 5.35
CA ALA A 613 -36.18 -21.83 6.81
C ALA A 613 -36.83 -20.56 7.35
N VAL A 614 -37.30 -20.64 8.59
CA VAL A 614 -37.81 -19.48 9.34
C VAL A 614 -36.61 -18.67 9.80
N GLY A 615 -36.64 -17.36 9.65
CA GLY A 615 -35.55 -16.47 10.06
C GLY A 615 -34.37 -16.41 9.11
N VAL A 616 -34.38 -17.10 7.96
CA VAL A 616 -33.28 -17.10 7.00
C VAL A 616 -33.72 -16.45 5.70
N SER A 617 -33.04 -15.36 5.32
CA SER A 617 -33.31 -14.63 4.07
C SER A 617 -32.03 -14.46 3.24
N THR A 618 -32.24 -14.17 1.94
CA THR A 618 -31.14 -13.96 0.99
C THR A 618 -31.09 -12.50 0.56
N GLY A 619 -30.03 -11.84 0.95
CA GLY A 619 -29.72 -10.48 0.54
C GLY A 619 -28.67 -10.45 -0.58
N MET A 620 -28.48 -9.28 -1.16
CA MET A 620 -27.46 -9.00 -2.18
C MET A 620 -26.63 -7.80 -1.77
N ALA A 621 -25.30 -7.92 -1.87
CA ALA A 621 -24.38 -6.83 -1.57
C ALA A 621 -23.31 -6.67 -2.65
N ARG A 622 -22.61 -5.54 -2.59
CA ARG A 622 -21.40 -5.29 -3.37
C ARG A 622 -20.17 -5.59 -2.49
N SER A 623 -19.19 -6.23 -3.04
CA SER A 623 -17.87 -6.40 -2.44
C SER A 623 -16.79 -5.89 -3.38
N ALA A 624 -15.54 -5.80 -2.90
CA ALA A 624 -14.39 -5.48 -3.77
C ALA A 624 -14.22 -6.46 -4.94
N ALA A 625 -14.76 -7.68 -4.81
CA ALA A 625 -14.74 -8.71 -5.86
C ALA A 625 -15.93 -8.65 -6.81
N GLY A 626 -16.82 -7.67 -6.65
CA GLY A 626 -18.09 -7.56 -7.39
C GLY A 626 -19.30 -7.85 -6.51
N GLY A 627 -20.43 -8.23 -7.13
CA GLY A 627 -21.63 -8.60 -6.40
C GLY A 627 -21.46 -9.92 -5.63
N THR A 628 -22.08 -10.02 -4.48
CA THR A 628 -22.11 -11.21 -3.63
C THR A 628 -23.50 -11.44 -3.04
N ILE A 629 -23.79 -12.70 -2.74
CA ILE A 629 -25.00 -13.08 -2.01
C ILE A 629 -24.68 -13.10 -0.51
N LEU A 630 -25.59 -12.56 0.27
CA LEU A 630 -25.55 -12.57 1.72
C LEU A 630 -26.67 -13.44 2.25
N PHE A 631 -26.36 -14.40 3.10
CA PHE A 631 -27.36 -15.08 3.91
C PHE A 631 -27.50 -14.31 5.21
N ILE A 632 -28.73 -14.01 5.56
CA ILE A 632 -29.08 -13.30 6.80
C ILE A 632 -29.86 -14.29 7.62
N GLU A 633 -29.29 -14.64 8.75
CA GLU A 633 -29.86 -15.61 9.69
C GLU A 633 -30.31 -14.87 10.95
N ALA A 634 -31.55 -15.08 11.34
CA ALA A 634 -32.10 -14.54 12.56
C ALA A 634 -32.72 -15.66 13.39
N ILE A 635 -32.43 -15.66 14.68
CA ILE A 635 -32.99 -16.58 15.66
C ILE A 635 -33.52 -15.81 16.86
N THR A 636 -34.42 -16.43 17.60
CA THR A 636 -34.97 -15.91 18.85
C THR A 636 -34.41 -16.68 20.05
N VAL A 637 -34.08 -15.94 21.10
CA VAL A 637 -33.69 -16.48 22.38
C VAL A 637 -34.59 -15.83 23.45
N LYS A 638 -35.03 -16.55 24.48
CA LYS A 638 -35.79 -15.92 25.58
C LYS A 638 -34.96 -14.78 26.17
N GLY A 639 -35.55 -13.61 26.27
CA GLY A 639 -34.85 -12.44 26.73
C GLY A 639 -35.76 -11.23 26.99
N SER A 640 -35.26 -10.04 26.75
CA SER A 640 -35.92 -8.75 27.05
C SER A 640 -36.08 -7.85 25.80
N GLY A 641 -36.13 -8.44 24.59
CA GLY A 641 -36.34 -7.70 23.36
C GLY A 641 -35.06 -7.05 22.76
N LYS A 642 -33.88 -7.49 23.21
CA LYS A 642 -32.58 -6.97 22.73
C LYS A 642 -32.24 -7.51 21.35
N LEU A 643 -31.61 -6.65 20.51
CA LEU A 643 -31.04 -7.04 19.24
C LEU A 643 -29.53 -7.31 19.43
N LYS A 644 -29.11 -8.52 19.08
CA LYS A 644 -27.70 -8.88 19.02
C LYS A 644 -27.32 -9.03 17.55
N LEU A 645 -26.27 -8.32 17.13
CA LEU A 645 -25.76 -8.33 15.77
C LEU A 645 -24.38 -8.97 15.72
N THR A 646 -24.17 -9.89 14.78
CA THR A 646 -22.88 -10.56 14.56
C THR A 646 -22.60 -10.77 13.07
N GLY A 647 -21.33 -10.93 12.67
CA GLY A 647 -20.93 -11.18 11.27
C GLY A 647 -20.05 -10.09 10.68
N SER A 648 -19.33 -9.32 11.52
CA SER A 648 -18.43 -8.22 11.10
C SER A 648 -19.20 -7.15 10.32
N LEU A 649 -20.24 -6.61 10.93
CA LEU A 649 -21.12 -5.58 10.37
C LEU A 649 -20.56 -4.20 10.70
N GLY A 650 -20.47 -3.33 9.69
CA GLY A 650 -20.17 -1.91 9.86
C GLY A 650 -21.36 -1.14 10.46
N GLU A 651 -21.13 0.13 10.81
CA GLU A 651 -22.12 0.96 11.52
C GLU A 651 -23.39 1.18 10.69
N VAL A 652 -23.27 1.46 9.39
CA VAL A 652 -24.40 1.69 8.51
C VAL A 652 -25.29 0.43 8.41
N MET A 653 -24.68 -0.75 8.38
CA MET A 653 -25.44 -1.99 8.33
C MET A 653 -26.12 -2.32 9.67
N LYS A 654 -25.53 -1.93 10.80
CA LYS A 654 -26.16 -2.04 12.12
C LYS A 654 -27.36 -1.14 12.22
N GLU A 655 -27.24 0.12 11.82
CA GLU A 655 -28.37 1.07 11.78
C GLU A 655 -29.49 0.56 10.87
N SER A 656 -29.15 0.01 9.71
CA SER A 656 -30.14 -0.61 8.80
C SER A 656 -30.87 -1.78 9.45
N ALA A 657 -30.18 -2.58 10.27
CA ALA A 657 -30.79 -3.68 10.99
C ALA A 657 -31.75 -3.18 12.11
N GLU A 658 -31.37 -2.13 12.81
CA GLU A 658 -32.21 -1.49 13.83
C GLU A 658 -33.45 -0.83 13.22
N ALA A 659 -33.30 -0.14 12.10
CA ALA A 659 -34.42 0.44 11.34
C ALA A 659 -35.39 -0.66 10.86
N ALA A 660 -34.87 -1.74 10.30
CA ALA A 660 -35.66 -2.89 9.86
C ALA A 660 -36.41 -3.54 11.04
N LEU A 661 -35.74 -3.72 12.19
CA LEU A 661 -36.39 -4.25 13.39
C LEU A 661 -37.49 -3.31 13.89
N SER A 662 -37.24 -2.01 13.96
CA SER A 662 -38.22 -1.02 14.39
C SER A 662 -39.48 -1.05 13.51
N PHE A 663 -39.28 -1.11 12.18
CA PHE A 663 -40.38 -1.26 11.24
C PHE A 663 -41.14 -2.56 11.46
N VAL A 664 -40.46 -3.71 11.57
CA VAL A 664 -41.11 -5.01 11.75
C VAL A 664 -41.86 -5.07 13.08
N LYS A 665 -41.26 -4.51 14.16
CA LYS A 665 -41.96 -4.38 15.46
C LYS A 665 -43.24 -3.58 15.34
N SER A 666 -43.22 -2.42 14.69
CA SER A 666 -44.40 -1.56 14.54
C SER A 666 -45.50 -2.20 13.68
N ARG A 667 -45.14 -3.05 12.72
CA ARG A 667 -46.09 -3.59 11.74
C ARG A 667 -46.61 -4.98 12.07
N TYR A 668 -45.80 -5.80 12.69
CA TYR A 668 -46.08 -7.23 12.95
C TYR A 668 -46.16 -7.56 14.44
N ALA A 669 -46.24 -6.57 15.33
CA ALA A 669 -46.68 -6.78 16.69
C ALA A 669 -48.13 -7.35 16.67
N VAL A 670 -48.31 -8.51 17.20
CA VAL A 670 -49.65 -9.15 17.21
C VAL A 670 -50.51 -8.39 18.21
N GLU A 671 -51.50 -7.66 17.73
CA GLU A 671 -52.54 -7.01 18.53
C GLU A 671 -53.27 -8.07 19.36
N GLY A 672 -53.26 -7.92 20.70
CA GLY A 672 -54.02 -8.78 21.63
C GLY A 672 -53.25 -9.95 22.23
N ALA A 673 -51.96 -10.10 22.01
CA ALA A 673 -51.14 -11.05 22.76
C ALA A 673 -50.74 -10.45 24.12
N GLU A 674 -50.86 -11.24 25.22
CA GLU A 674 -50.44 -10.83 26.59
C GLU A 674 -48.94 -10.48 26.70
N SER A 675 -48.13 -10.85 25.73
CA SER A 675 -46.73 -10.43 25.58
C SER A 675 -46.34 -10.29 24.10
N PRO A 676 -45.99 -9.08 23.63
CA PRO A 676 -45.52 -8.89 22.27
C PRO A 676 -44.26 -9.75 22.00
N PHE A 677 -44.27 -10.50 20.89
CA PHE A 677 -43.17 -11.39 20.48
C PHE A 677 -41.76 -10.76 20.66
N PHE A 678 -41.66 -9.50 20.26
CA PHE A 678 -40.39 -8.79 20.29
C PHE A 678 -39.99 -8.29 21.70
N ASP A 679 -40.83 -8.38 22.72
CA ASP A 679 -40.48 -7.95 24.09
C ASP A 679 -40.06 -9.14 24.93
N VAL A 680 -40.49 -10.36 24.56
CA VAL A 680 -40.21 -11.62 25.28
C VAL A 680 -38.96 -12.33 24.76
N TYR A 681 -38.59 -12.04 23.49
CA TYR A 681 -37.44 -12.67 22.85
C TYR A 681 -36.39 -11.68 22.45
N ASP A 682 -35.15 -11.95 22.81
CA ASP A 682 -33.99 -11.34 22.17
C ASP A 682 -33.81 -11.91 20.77
N ILE A 683 -33.46 -11.05 19.84
CA ILE A 683 -33.18 -11.45 18.46
C ILE A 683 -31.69 -11.47 18.25
N HIS A 684 -31.16 -12.60 17.80
CA HIS A 684 -29.77 -12.66 17.33
C HIS A 684 -29.80 -12.74 15.81
N LEU A 685 -29.30 -11.66 15.17
CA LEU A 685 -29.13 -11.59 13.73
C LEU A 685 -27.65 -11.80 13.40
N HIS A 686 -27.42 -12.76 12.52
CA HIS A 686 -26.08 -13.14 12.09
C HIS A 686 -25.99 -13.08 10.56
N VAL A 687 -24.90 -12.50 10.04
CA VAL A 687 -24.55 -12.56 8.62
C VAL A 687 -23.25 -13.35 8.49
N PRO A 688 -23.29 -14.62 8.04
CA PRO A 688 -22.12 -15.48 7.91
C PRO A 688 -20.96 -14.88 7.11
N SER A 689 -19.78 -15.52 7.15
CA SER A 689 -18.52 -15.04 6.57
C SER A 689 -17.93 -13.84 7.32
N GLY A 690 -17.76 -13.96 8.65
CA GLY A 690 -17.28 -12.90 9.55
C GLY A 690 -15.87 -12.38 9.23
N ALA A 691 -15.07 -13.10 8.43
CA ALA A 691 -13.76 -12.64 7.97
C ALA A 691 -13.83 -11.48 6.95
N VAL A 692 -15.01 -11.22 6.36
CA VAL A 692 -15.21 -10.14 5.39
C VAL A 692 -16.08 -9.07 6.02
N PRO A 693 -15.56 -7.84 6.25
CA PRO A 693 -16.38 -6.72 6.72
C PRO A 693 -17.53 -6.44 5.74
N LYS A 694 -18.70 -6.17 6.31
CA LYS A 694 -19.92 -5.88 5.54
C LYS A 694 -20.50 -4.58 6.06
N ASP A 695 -20.71 -3.64 5.18
CA ASP A 695 -21.33 -2.36 5.51
C ASP A 695 -22.25 -1.88 4.40
N GLY A 696 -23.21 -1.03 4.77
CA GLY A 696 -24.16 -0.42 3.85
C GLY A 696 -25.62 -0.74 4.13
N PRO A 697 -26.56 0.15 3.73
CA PRO A 697 -27.99 0.05 4.07
C PRO A 697 -28.76 -0.92 3.18
N SER A 698 -28.15 -1.43 2.11
CA SER A 698 -28.86 -2.15 1.02
C SER A 698 -29.40 -3.54 1.39
N ALA A 699 -29.06 -4.06 2.56
CA ALA A 699 -29.59 -5.34 3.07
C ALA A 699 -30.91 -5.17 3.87
N GLY A 700 -31.41 -3.96 4.06
CA GLY A 700 -32.54 -3.65 4.93
C GLY A 700 -33.80 -4.47 4.63
N VAL A 701 -34.18 -4.60 3.36
CA VAL A 701 -35.35 -5.41 2.95
C VAL A 701 -35.16 -6.89 3.29
N ALA A 702 -33.95 -7.42 3.12
CA ALA A 702 -33.64 -8.80 3.43
C ALA A 702 -33.66 -9.06 4.95
N ILE A 703 -33.10 -8.12 5.73
CA ILE A 703 -33.15 -8.15 7.19
C ILE A 703 -34.62 -8.10 7.67
N ALA A 704 -35.42 -7.18 7.13
CA ALA A 704 -36.84 -7.07 7.47
C ALA A 704 -37.61 -8.37 7.15
N ALA A 705 -37.30 -9.01 6.03
CA ALA A 705 -37.91 -10.28 5.64
C ALA A 705 -37.52 -11.42 6.61
N ALA A 706 -36.26 -11.49 7.06
CA ALA A 706 -35.82 -12.48 8.06
C ALA A 706 -36.53 -12.26 9.41
N LEU A 707 -36.63 -11.01 9.88
CA LEU A 707 -37.26 -10.64 11.12
C LEU A 707 -38.78 -10.90 11.07
N ALA A 708 -39.45 -10.53 9.97
CA ALA A 708 -40.85 -10.80 9.77
C ALA A 708 -41.16 -12.31 9.66
N SER A 709 -40.25 -13.07 9.06
CA SER A 709 -40.31 -14.54 9.01
C SER A 709 -40.33 -15.15 10.41
N LEU A 710 -39.53 -14.65 11.32
CA LEU A 710 -39.55 -15.09 12.73
C LEU A 710 -40.89 -14.75 13.42
N ALA A 711 -41.34 -13.50 13.33
CA ALA A 711 -42.56 -13.04 13.96
C ALA A 711 -43.80 -13.78 13.45
N LEU A 712 -43.83 -14.06 12.14
CA LEU A 712 -44.93 -14.76 11.49
C LEU A 712 -44.79 -16.28 11.50
N ASN A 713 -43.65 -16.82 11.95
CA ASN A 713 -43.27 -18.22 11.88
C ASN A 713 -43.47 -18.82 10.46
N ARG A 714 -43.06 -18.07 9.45
CA ARG A 714 -43.21 -18.44 8.03
C ARG A 714 -41.84 -18.51 7.39
N LYS A 715 -41.60 -19.56 6.61
CA LYS A 715 -40.32 -19.73 5.91
C LYS A 715 -40.13 -18.67 4.82
N VAL A 716 -38.91 -18.21 4.61
CA VAL A 716 -38.53 -17.43 3.43
C VAL A 716 -38.24 -18.37 2.28
N ARG A 717 -38.59 -17.95 1.07
CA ARG A 717 -38.32 -18.68 -0.19
C ARG A 717 -36.84 -18.57 -0.51
N ASN A 718 -36.17 -19.69 -0.73
CA ASN A 718 -34.71 -19.75 -1.01
C ASN A 718 -34.34 -19.39 -2.46
N GLU A 719 -35.30 -19.27 -3.35
CA GLU A 719 -35.13 -18.88 -4.75
C GLU A 719 -35.24 -17.37 -4.98
N VAL A 720 -35.46 -16.60 -3.91
CA VAL A 720 -35.65 -15.15 -3.92
C VAL A 720 -34.47 -14.47 -3.26
N ALA A 721 -33.87 -13.50 -3.93
CA ALA A 721 -32.94 -12.56 -3.32
C ALA A 721 -33.53 -11.15 -3.33
N MET A 722 -33.11 -10.35 -2.39
CA MET A 722 -33.65 -9.00 -2.25
C MET A 722 -32.57 -7.99 -1.87
N THR A 723 -32.76 -6.75 -2.28
CA THR A 723 -31.97 -5.60 -1.88
C THR A 723 -32.85 -4.36 -1.80
N GLY A 724 -32.51 -3.43 -0.96
CA GLY A 724 -33.23 -2.19 -0.75
C GLY A 724 -32.93 -1.64 0.63
N GLU A 725 -32.84 -0.33 0.73
CA GLU A 725 -32.76 0.38 1.99
C GLU A 725 -34.15 0.58 2.58
N VAL A 726 -34.29 0.42 3.86
CA VAL A 726 -35.57 0.49 4.58
C VAL A 726 -35.64 1.71 5.44
N THR A 727 -36.73 2.48 5.32
CA THR A 727 -37.04 3.57 6.25
C THR A 727 -37.93 3.12 7.40
N LEU A 728 -37.95 3.85 8.51
CA LEU A 728 -38.82 3.59 9.65
C LEU A 728 -40.32 3.57 9.28
N THR A 729 -40.72 4.30 8.23
CA THR A 729 -42.12 4.32 7.70
C THR A 729 -42.42 3.19 6.76
N GLY A 730 -41.45 2.32 6.49
CA GLY A 730 -41.59 1.16 5.60
C GLY A 730 -41.51 1.51 4.11
N LYS A 731 -41.00 2.68 3.72
CA LYS A 731 -40.63 3.00 2.34
C LYS A 731 -39.35 2.30 1.99
N VAL A 732 -39.20 1.84 0.74
CA VAL A 732 -37.97 1.27 0.23
C VAL A 732 -37.25 2.28 -0.65
N LEU A 733 -36.01 2.57 -0.31
CA LEU A 733 -35.17 3.51 -1.05
C LEU A 733 -34.29 2.77 -2.06
N PRO A 734 -33.89 3.44 -3.16
CA PRO A 734 -33.03 2.87 -4.17
C PRO A 734 -31.61 2.61 -3.62
N VAL A 735 -30.94 1.63 -4.22
CA VAL A 735 -29.61 1.20 -3.81
C VAL A 735 -28.68 1.09 -5.02
N GLY A 736 -27.38 1.26 -4.81
CA GLY A 736 -26.37 1.16 -5.87
C GLY A 736 -26.00 -0.28 -6.25
N ALA A 737 -25.22 -0.38 -7.33
CA ALA A 737 -24.60 -1.61 -7.83
C ALA A 737 -25.62 -2.74 -8.19
N ILE A 738 -26.72 -2.36 -8.82
CA ILE A 738 -27.77 -3.31 -9.21
C ILE A 738 -27.23 -4.34 -10.19
N LYS A 739 -26.45 -3.93 -11.20
CA LYS A 739 -25.83 -4.81 -12.19
C LYS A 739 -25.03 -5.93 -11.51
N GLU A 740 -24.13 -5.58 -10.62
CA GLU A 740 -23.28 -6.55 -9.91
C GLU A 740 -24.11 -7.49 -9.00
N LYS A 741 -25.12 -6.97 -8.33
CA LYS A 741 -26.02 -7.73 -7.46
C LYS A 741 -26.83 -8.75 -8.25
N VAL A 742 -27.39 -8.37 -9.39
CA VAL A 742 -28.17 -9.24 -10.27
C VAL A 742 -27.26 -10.34 -10.86
N ILE A 743 -26.03 -9.98 -11.29
CA ILE A 743 -25.06 -10.95 -11.79
C ILE A 743 -24.71 -11.98 -10.70
N ALA A 744 -24.52 -11.55 -9.45
CA ALA A 744 -24.27 -12.45 -8.34
C ALA A 744 -25.44 -13.39 -8.07
N ALA A 745 -26.67 -12.88 -8.11
CA ALA A 745 -27.87 -13.65 -7.94
C ALA A 745 -28.05 -14.70 -9.05
N ASN A 746 -27.81 -14.31 -10.32
CA ASN A 746 -27.85 -15.23 -11.46
C ASN A 746 -26.79 -16.35 -11.29
N ARG A 747 -25.55 -16.01 -10.89
CA ARG A 747 -24.48 -16.98 -10.63
C ARG A 747 -24.84 -17.95 -9.51
N ALA A 748 -25.50 -17.46 -8.45
CA ALA A 748 -26.00 -18.29 -7.35
C ALA A 748 -27.25 -19.10 -7.74
N GLY A 749 -27.73 -18.97 -8.99
CA GLY A 749 -28.90 -19.67 -9.52
C GLY A 749 -30.23 -19.17 -8.92
N ILE A 750 -30.24 -17.96 -8.37
CA ILE A 750 -31.47 -17.31 -7.93
C ILE A 750 -32.25 -16.84 -9.15
N ARG A 751 -33.55 -17.07 -9.15
CA ARG A 751 -34.42 -16.79 -10.31
C ARG A 751 -35.40 -15.65 -10.10
N GLU A 752 -35.57 -15.20 -8.87
CA GLU A 752 -36.46 -14.10 -8.56
C GLU A 752 -35.75 -13.08 -7.68
N ILE A 753 -35.75 -11.81 -8.09
CA ILE A 753 -35.10 -10.73 -7.40
C ILE A 753 -36.14 -9.67 -7.05
N ILE A 754 -36.14 -9.25 -5.79
CA ILE A 754 -36.93 -8.13 -5.29
C ILE A 754 -36.06 -6.90 -5.23
N LEU A 755 -36.45 -5.84 -5.91
CA LEU A 755 -35.76 -4.57 -6.08
C LEU A 755 -36.63 -3.39 -5.72
N PRO A 756 -36.06 -2.27 -5.25
CA PRO A 756 -36.79 -1.01 -5.20
C PRO A 756 -37.26 -0.58 -6.59
N ARG A 757 -38.48 -0.06 -6.70
CA ARG A 757 -39.03 0.41 -7.98
C ARG A 757 -38.14 1.47 -8.66
N LEU A 758 -37.54 2.34 -7.91
CA LEU A 758 -36.63 3.38 -8.42
C LEU A 758 -35.33 2.83 -9.06
N ASN A 759 -35.03 1.55 -8.85
CA ASN A 759 -33.92 0.86 -9.51
C ASN A 759 -34.33 0.13 -10.80
N GLU A 760 -35.57 0.26 -11.27
CA GLU A 760 -36.02 -0.37 -12.52
C GLU A 760 -35.17 0.08 -13.72
N LYS A 761 -34.84 1.36 -13.77
CA LYS A 761 -33.95 1.94 -14.80
C LYS A 761 -32.54 1.32 -14.84
N ASP A 762 -32.04 0.85 -13.72
CA ASP A 762 -30.67 0.29 -13.63
C ASP A 762 -30.60 -1.11 -14.28
N LEU A 763 -31.74 -1.72 -14.61
CA LEU A 763 -31.78 -2.97 -15.37
C LEU A 763 -31.41 -2.79 -16.85
N GLU A 764 -31.54 -1.61 -17.41
CA GLU A 764 -31.14 -1.30 -18.80
C GLU A 764 -29.66 -1.54 -19.04
N GLU A 765 -28.83 -1.41 -17.97
CA GLU A 765 -27.39 -1.68 -18.02
C GLU A 765 -27.03 -3.17 -18.00
N ILE A 766 -28.02 -4.06 -17.77
CA ILE A 766 -27.78 -5.48 -17.59
C ILE A 766 -28.01 -6.21 -18.92
N PRO A 767 -27.03 -6.97 -19.43
CA PRO A 767 -27.18 -7.71 -20.65
C PRO A 767 -28.41 -8.66 -20.60
N GLU A 768 -29.25 -8.66 -21.65
CA GLU A 768 -30.47 -9.46 -21.75
C GLU A 768 -30.25 -10.96 -21.45
N ARG A 769 -29.07 -11.47 -21.86
CA ARG A 769 -28.72 -12.90 -21.64
C ARG A 769 -28.62 -13.26 -20.14
N ILE A 770 -28.35 -12.28 -19.24
CA ILE A 770 -28.29 -12.49 -17.80
C ILE A 770 -29.70 -12.46 -17.23
N MET A 771 -30.51 -11.55 -17.72
CA MET A 771 -31.91 -11.40 -17.29
C MET A 771 -32.77 -12.55 -17.75
N LYS A 772 -32.36 -13.28 -18.82
CA LYS A 772 -33.11 -14.40 -19.37
C LYS A 772 -33.30 -15.50 -18.34
N GLY A 773 -34.56 -15.76 -17.98
CA GLY A 773 -34.97 -16.74 -16.97
C GLY A 773 -34.98 -16.20 -15.53
N MET A 774 -34.74 -14.93 -15.32
CA MET A 774 -34.93 -14.24 -14.04
C MET A 774 -36.25 -13.47 -14.03
N ARG A 775 -36.81 -13.32 -12.85
CA ARG A 775 -38.00 -12.50 -12.62
C ARG A 775 -37.67 -11.37 -11.67
N PHE A 776 -38.00 -10.15 -12.04
CA PHE A 776 -37.81 -8.97 -11.23
C PHE A 776 -39.12 -8.53 -10.62
N ARG A 777 -39.11 -8.25 -9.32
CA ARG A 777 -40.26 -7.74 -8.57
C ARG A 777 -39.87 -6.39 -8.00
N PHE A 778 -40.57 -5.37 -8.44
CA PHE A 778 -40.33 -4.00 -7.97
C PHE A 778 -41.29 -3.70 -6.83
N ILE A 779 -40.72 -3.13 -5.77
CA ILE A 779 -41.44 -2.77 -4.54
C ILE A 779 -41.20 -1.30 -4.19
N ASP A 780 -42.22 -0.66 -3.63
CA ASP A 780 -42.14 0.66 -3.05
C ASP A 780 -42.16 0.58 -1.51
N ARG A 781 -42.72 -0.49 -0.97
CA ARG A 781 -42.86 -0.73 0.47
C ARG A 781 -42.26 -2.05 0.91
N VAL A 782 -41.78 -2.08 2.12
CA VAL A 782 -41.19 -3.27 2.76
C VAL A 782 -42.21 -4.40 2.89
N ASP A 783 -43.50 -4.07 3.20
CA ASP A 783 -44.57 -5.06 3.32
C ASP A 783 -44.75 -5.88 2.04
N GLU A 784 -44.63 -5.26 0.87
CA GLU A 784 -44.69 -5.93 -0.44
C GLU A 784 -43.52 -6.93 -0.55
N GLY A 785 -42.29 -6.50 -0.22
CA GLY A 785 -41.13 -7.35 -0.24
C GLY A 785 -41.25 -8.56 0.69
N ILE A 786 -41.71 -8.35 1.90
CA ILE A 786 -41.95 -9.43 2.87
C ILE A 786 -43.00 -10.40 2.33
N SER A 787 -44.10 -9.90 1.78
CA SER A 787 -45.16 -10.73 1.23
C SER A 787 -44.69 -11.61 0.07
N LEU A 788 -43.86 -11.08 -0.81
CA LEU A 788 -43.26 -11.79 -1.94
C LEU A 788 -42.18 -12.81 -1.50
N ALA A 789 -41.45 -12.50 -0.44
CA ALA A 789 -40.35 -13.33 0.05
C ALA A 789 -40.85 -14.55 0.86
N LEU A 790 -41.95 -14.42 1.59
CA LEU A 790 -42.48 -15.50 2.45
C LEU A 790 -43.25 -16.56 1.68
N VAL A 791 -43.03 -17.81 2.06
CA VAL A 791 -43.83 -18.92 1.55
C VAL A 791 -45.34 -18.70 1.90
N ALA A 792 -46.24 -18.92 0.94
CA ALA A 792 -47.68 -18.72 1.14
C ALA A 792 -48.19 -19.50 2.38
N ALA A 793 -49.01 -18.86 3.18
CA ALA A 793 -49.64 -19.52 4.33
C ALA A 793 -50.54 -20.64 3.84
N ASN A 794 -50.29 -21.90 4.23
CA ASN A 794 -51.22 -22.98 3.98
C ASN A 794 -52.56 -22.67 4.69
N ALA A 795 -53.60 -22.36 3.94
CA ALA A 795 -54.92 -22.01 4.45
C ALA A 795 -55.48 -23.03 5.47
N ARG A 796 -55.02 -24.28 5.39
CA ARG A 796 -55.43 -25.36 6.32
C ARG A 796 -54.73 -25.28 7.72
N ARG A 797 -53.61 -24.55 7.86
CA ARG A 797 -52.95 -24.37 9.16
C ARG A 797 -53.44 -23.14 9.90
N ALA A 798 -53.82 -22.09 9.19
CA ALA A 798 -54.37 -20.87 9.80
C ALA A 798 -55.70 -21.11 10.55
N SER A 799 -56.54 -22.01 10.05
CA SER A 799 -57.78 -22.42 10.71
C SER A 799 -57.57 -23.30 11.96
N ARG A 800 -56.46 -24.06 12.03
CA ARG A 800 -56.08 -24.85 13.22
C ARG A 800 -55.41 -24.03 14.31
N GLN A 801 -54.66 -23.00 13.99
CA GLN A 801 -54.06 -22.09 14.98
C GLN A 801 -55.09 -21.17 15.61
N ARG A 802 -56.04 -20.61 14.84
CA ARG A 802 -57.18 -19.89 15.44
C ARG A 802 -58.07 -20.74 16.37
N ARG A 803 -58.15 -22.08 16.13
CA ARG A 803 -58.86 -23.00 17.06
C ARG A 803 -58.04 -23.41 18.27
N ARG A 804 -56.73 -23.23 18.31
CA ARG A 804 -55.89 -23.61 19.45
C ARG A 804 -55.66 -22.48 20.43
N TYR A 805 -55.75 -21.22 19.99
CA TYR A 805 -55.64 -20.03 20.85
C TYR A 805 -57.01 -19.39 21.18
N GLY A 806 -58.12 -19.99 20.75
CA GLY A 806 -59.46 -19.55 21.05
C GLY A 806 -60.19 -20.47 22.04
N ARG A 807 -59.48 -21.33 22.81
CA ARG A 807 -59.98 -22.17 23.88
C ARG A 807 -58.95 -22.27 24.97
N THR A 808 -58.72 -21.21 25.69
CA THR A 808 -58.36 -21.16 27.10
C THR A 808 -58.84 -19.85 27.64
#